data_f19f0c0bf955037ec720d89cbae4803f
#
_entry.id   f19f0c0bf955037ec720d89cbae4803f
#
_cell.length_a   1.000
_cell.length_b   1.000
_cell.length_c   1.000
_cell.angle_alpha   90.00
_cell.angle_beta   90.00
_cell.angle_gamma   90.00
#
_symmetry.space_group_name_H-M   'P 1'
#
loop_
_entity.id
_entity.type
_entity.pdbx_description
1 polymer ?
#
loop_
_entity_poly.entity_id
_entity_poly.type
_entity_poly.pdbx_seq_one_letter_code
_entity_poly.pdbx_strand_id
1 'polypeptide(L)'
;LGVTGSLRHIHFQDDRRGWLVGREETPSGPTGLLFFTRDGGKTWSRALAGMLPPLHGILFDPSPGSEWGCLWGESSPLQPTGLFQTRDGGKSWQPVAGSGILASGGWNTARWEPVSPENPEAPERGNKATGPTGKLTLVGLDGGLGEFLNGVLRRVDLDLRSGTAGVMALAGSSAFGSHGLHLVHAKKGWQMGKIPLGPEAARQCRWNAAAEASGRLLVVGFPGSILMSGSSPSDLSLVHTGQRLPLHAVCLNDSGIAYCAGELGRVLRSADFGATWEVCRGSGNELAAALYTAGEGGHSWCTLAHLGAVDGWRVSSTRLLAPETGGHPAHERYLQAIRQSGAAWVESWADPPPPELDRLGDVDSIHDEISKNMPDMQARLVQDLRVRRPRLVLVPGNRGGGQAGLEQAASRWVVEAVRLAADPKAYPEQLRELGLKPWTVSRVVARVAPRPDASARVDTQELLDILEDSLEDWTAQARWIAQPGSAWESGETVECWNQIVPAGAAGRKIPHLMDGLEADSQGLRRPQTVTENPDADLIKALRLRNQVRSLALAPASPLNDPQKLEAALLPALEKLPDHQAAALLARLAANHSRQGAWMQARELHRLLVNRYPTSPLVPASCRWLIAFGSSGEARRRFELSQRVERGIVQVGQAVAFNGKQIDPTKTPRPDTEFANRFERETSILNDRTQTRQWLEECVTLAGVLSAHGTQVAEDPVVQFAVQSAKRQLGRVAETRDFNKTLLGPNGAEAPARPAGEMEGEARAYHRRLANALPPESPWRTAAALEMWLAERAGECPRPLLACKKAPGRPLLDGKLEDPVWQGAFRSLRGGKAEEQAQFAISYDSEFLYLAAICPSPGASPVEPLATRTRDCASPRRDRITWYLDIDRDYSTGYRLTVDQAGGVSDTCWMDQGWDPRWFVKVSQGEGNWTVEAAVPLALICSSPPTPNQAWLLQCTRARPGKQAQAWAGTPDPPEIAPRPENQGALLFLAENPNRERP
;
A
#
# COMPACT_ATOMS: atom_id res chain seq x y z
N LEU A 1 -7.12 14.32 24.40
CA LEU A 1 -5.79 13.99 23.84
C LEU A 1 -5.52 14.67 22.49
N GLY A 2 -6.57 15.08 21.74
CA GLY A 2 -6.44 15.80 20.49
C GLY A 2 -5.68 15.02 19.37
N VAL A 3 -5.80 13.69 19.37
CA VAL A 3 -5.13 12.83 18.39
C VAL A 3 -6.12 12.29 17.36
N THR A 4 -5.68 12.21 16.13
CA THR A 4 -6.44 11.63 15.00
C THR A 4 -6.19 10.13 14.84
N GLY A 5 -5.29 9.55 15.63
CA GLY A 5 -4.90 8.14 15.57
C GLY A 5 -5.76 7.19 16.40
N SER A 6 -5.42 5.92 16.37
CA SER A 6 -6.04 4.86 17.16
C SER A 6 -5.18 4.50 18.39
N LEU A 7 -5.81 4.46 19.56
CA LEU A 7 -5.19 4.00 20.78
C LEU A 7 -5.39 2.49 20.90
N ARG A 8 -4.31 1.75 21.26
CA ARG A 8 -4.27 0.29 21.22
C ARG A 8 -4.17 -0.36 22.58
N HIS A 9 -3.33 0.18 23.46
CA HIS A 9 -3.06 -0.42 24.76
C HIS A 9 -2.82 0.65 25.82
N ILE A 10 -3.30 0.37 27.03
CA ILE A 10 -3.09 1.18 28.22
C ILE A 10 -2.48 0.30 29.32
N HIS A 11 -1.47 0.81 30.00
CA HIS A 11 -0.83 0.13 31.10
C HIS A 11 -0.57 1.11 32.26
N PHE A 12 -0.95 0.73 33.45
CA PHE A 12 -0.64 1.47 34.68
C PHE A 12 0.36 0.68 35.49
N GLN A 13 1.47 1.33 35.86
CA GLN A 13 2.51 0.77 36.69
C GLN A 13 2.13 0.88 38.18
N ASP A 14 1.37 1.94 38.51
CA ASP A 14 0.78 2.22 39.82
C ASP A 14 -0.45 3.15 39.63
N ASP A 15 -1.10 3.56 40.71
CA ASP A 15 -2.30 4.41 40.71
C ASP A 15 -2.09 5.79 40.05
N ARG A 16 -0.84 6.21 39.85
CA ARG A 16 -0.50 7.53 39.29
C ARG A 16 0.19 7.46 37.93
N ARG A 17 1.09 6.50 37.73
CA ARG A 17 1.93 6.39 36.54
C ARG A 17 1.30 5.42 35.57
N GLY A 18 0.96 5.93 34.39
CA GLY A 18 0.39 5.12 33.34
C GLY A 18 0.90 5.53 31.96
N TRP A 19 0.78 4.63 31.05
CA TRP A 19 1.21 4.75 29.66
C TRP A 19 0.10 4.36 28.73
N LEU A 20 0.04 5.03 27.59
CA LEU A 20 -0.95 4.79 26.54
C LEU A 20 -0.23 4.77 25.20
N VAL A 21 -0.42 3.72 24.43
CA VAL A 21 0.22 3.55 23.13
C VAL A 21 -0.80 3.37 22.02
N GLY A 22 -0.35 3.66 20.81
CA GLY A 22 -1.21 3.54 19.64
C GLY A 22 -0.51 3.86 18.33
N ARG A 23 -1.31 4.20 17.34
CA ARG A 23 -0.89 4.47 15.98
C ARG A 23 -1.58 5.73 15.45
N GLU A 24 -0.84 6.53 14.72
CA GLU A 24 -1.32 7.68 13.97
C GLU A 24 -0.84 7.60 12.53
N GLU A 25 -1.77 7.80 11.58
CA GLU A 25 -1.38 7.96 10.18
C GLU A 25 -1.07 9.42 9.92
N THR A 26 0.14 9.66 9.44
CA THR A 26 0.57 10.98 9.01
C THR A 26 0.84 10.95 7.50
N PRO A 27 0.84 12.10 6.82
CA PRO A 27 1.21 12.16 5.41
C PRO A 27 2.59 11.58 5.08
N SER A 28 3.48 11.55 6.09
CA SER A 28 4.81 10.95 5.99
C SER A 28 4.85 9.43 6.26
N GLY A 29 3.71 8.84 6.55
CA GLY A 29 3.57 7.42 6.89
C GLY A 29 3.09 7.20 8.33
N PRO A 30 2.88 5.94 8.70
CA PRO A 30 2.39 5.59 10.03
C PRO A 30 3.44 5.85 11.11
N THR A 31 3.03 6.42 12.24
CA THR A 31 3.89 6.69 13.41
C THR A 31 3.27 6.16 14.68
N GLY A 32 4.11 5.87 15.67
CA GLY A 32 3.70 5.44 17.01
C GLY A 32 3.21 6.61 17.85
N LEU A 33 2.13 6.38 18.58
CA LEU A 33 1.66 7.23 19.65
C LEU A 33 2.14 6.66 20.97
N LEU A 34 2.80 7.50 21.78
CA LEU A 34 3.20 7.19 23.14
C LEU A 34 2.84 8.36 24.04
N PHE A 35 1.97 8.11 25.02
CA PHE A 35 1.58 9.07 26.02
C PHE A 35 1.91 8.53 27.41
N PHE A 36 2.19 9.43 28.35
CA PHE A 36 2.36 9.08 29.75
C PHE A 36 1.54 10.00 30.66
N THR A 37 1.13 9.48 31.81
CA THR A 37 0.47 10.20 32.89
C THR A 37 1.22 10.02 34.19
N ARG A 38 1.10 11.01 35.09
CA ARG A 38 1.65 10.98 36.47
C ARG A 38 0.60 11.26 37.52
N ASP A 39 -0.65 11.40 37.13
CA ASP A 39 -1.77 11.81 37.96
C ASP A 39 -2.98 10.87 37.89
N GLY A 40 -2.72 9.60 37.49
CA GLY A 40 -3.75 8.58 37.37
C GLY A 40 -4.66 8.78 36.15
N GLY A 41 -4.12 9.36 35.09
CA GLY A 41 -4.83 9.52 33.81
C GLY A 41 -5.67 10.78 33.69
N LYS A 42 -5.58 11.71 34.67
CA LYS A 42 -6.28 13.01 34.57
C LYS A 42 -5.68 13.87 33.46
N THR A 43 -4.35 13.87 33.35
CA THR A 43 -3.62 14.53 32.25
C THR A 43 -2.66 13.55 31.58
N TRP A 44 -2.46 13.74 30.26
CA TRP A 44 -1.58 12.93 29.46
C TRP A 44 -0.63 13.80 28.65
N SER A 45 0.65 13.44 28.63
CA SER A 45 1.68 14.11 27.85
C SER A 45 2.20 13.18 26.77
N ARG A 46 2.36 13.69 25.55
CA ARG A 46 2.93 12.93 24.44
C ARG A 46 4.45 12.82 24.59
N ALA A 47 4.99 11.62 24.43
CA ALA A 47 6.42 11.34 24.43
C ALA A 47 6.88 10.91 23.02
N LEU A 48 8.14 11.23 22.68
CA LEU A 48 8.84 10.76 21.47
C LEU A 48 8.00 10.87 20.17
N ALA A 49 7.35 12.00 19.96
CA ALA A 49 6.53 12.24 18.79
C ALA A 49 7.30 11.99 17.49
N GLY A 50 6.78 11.13 16.62
CA GLY A 50 7.32 10.84 15.28
C GLY A 50 8.59 9.97 15.24
N MET A 51 9.09 9.48 16.39
CA MET A 51 10.34 8.69 16.45
C MET A 51 10.11 7.17 16.52
N LEU A 52 8.90 6.73 16.84
CA LEU A 52 8.57 5.32 17.01
C LEU A 52 7.69 4.82 15.86
N PRO A 53 7.84 3.56 15.40
CA PRO A 53 6.87 2.94 14.51
C PRO A 53 5.52 2.77 15.22
N PRO A 54 4.43 2.46 14.51
CA PRO A 54 3.15 2.17 15.14
C PRO A 54 3.26 1.18 16.28
N LEU A 55 2.68 1.53 17.44
CA LEU A 55 2.77 0.77 18.66
C LEU A 55 1.48 -0.01 18.93
N HIS A 56 1.62 -1.25 19.38
CA HIS A 56 0.52 -2.14 19.73
C HIS A 56 0.41 -2.37 21.24
N GLY A 57 1.52 -2.26 21.97
CA GLY A 57 1.46 -2.43 23.41
C GLY A 57 2.68 -1.96 24.17
N ILE A 58 2.53 -1.93 25.49
CA ILE A 58 3.52 -1.54 26.49
C ILE A 58 3.32 -2.35 27.76
N LEU A 59 4.41 -2.74 28.38
CA LEU A 59 4.40 -3.46 29.65
C LEU A 59 5.65 -3.08 30.46
N PHE A 60 5.49 -3.01 31.78
CA PHE A 60 6.61 -2.90 32.70
C PHE A 60 6.75 -4.17 33.53
N ASP A 61 7.97 -4.49 33.92
CA ASP A 61 8.26 -5.59 34.85
C ASP A 61 7.55 -5.33 36.19
N PRO A 62 6.68 -6.24 36.63
CA PRO A 62 5.90 -6.06 37.84
C PRO A 62 6.72 -6.19 39.15
N SER A 63 8.00 -6.54 39.05
CA SER A 63 8.88 -6.67 40.25
C SER A 63 9.04 -5.33 40.97
N PRO A 64 8.91 -5.31 42.28
CA PRO A 64 9.03 -4.07 43.05
C PRO A 64 10.36 -3.35 42.79
N GLY A 65 10.28 -2.07 42.43
CA GLY A 65 11.42 -1.21 42.10
C GLY A 65 12.07 -1.43 40.75
N SER A 66 11.52 -2.27 39.91
CA SER A 66 11.97 -2.43 38.53
C SER A 66 11.61 -1.19 37.68
N GLU A 67 12.60 -0.64 36.98
CA GLU A 67 12.41 0.43 35.98
C GLU A 67 12.46 -0.14 34.56
N TRP A 68 12.54 -1.46 34.42
CA TRP A 68 12.55 -2.10 33.11
C TRP A 68 11.14 -2.19 32.50
N GLY A 69 11.04 -1.91 31.22
CA GLY A 69 9.79 -2.02 30.47
C GLY A 69 10.03 -2.30 28.99
N CYS A 70 8.96 -2.64 28.31
CA CYS A 70 8.99 -3.02 26.91
C CYS A 70 7.85 -2.35 26.13
N LEU A 71 8.16 -1.85 24.92
CA LEU A 71 7.20 -1.44 23.91
C LEU A 71 7.27 -2.42 22.75
N TRP A 72 6.14 -2.75 22.15
CA TRP A 72 6.10 -3.52 20.92
C TRP A 72 5.10 -2.93 19.93
N GLY A 73 5.37 -3.18 18.66
CA GLY A 73 4.56 -2.66 17.56
C GLY A 73 5.01 -3.21 16.22
N GLU A 74 4.77 -2.42 15.16
CA GLU A 74 5.14 -2.80 13.81
C GLU A 74 6.66 -2.79 13.61
N SER A 75 7.14 -3.72 12.78
CA SER A 75 8.51 -3.70 12.31
C SER A 75 8.67 -2.72 11.14
N SER A 76 9.86 -2.16 11.00
CA SER A 76 10.22 -1.33 9.86
C SER A 76 11.67 -1.62 9.45
N PRO A 77 12.13 -1.20 8.27
CA PRO A 77 13.53 -1.35 7.89
C PRO A 77 14.53 -0.74 8.87
N LEU A 78 14.12 0.33 9.57
CA LEU A 78 14.92 0.98 10.61
C LEU A 78 14.78 0.31 11.98
N GLN A 79 13.66 -0.38 12.21
CA GLN A 79 13.30 -1.01 13.49
C GLN A 79 12.83 -2.46 13.23
N PRO A 80 13.73 -3.35 12.79
CA PRO A 80 13.35 -4.65 12.25
C PRO A 80 12.69 -5.58 13.26
N THR A 81 12.96 -5.43 14.56
CA THR A 81 12.33 -6.25 15.59
C THR A 81 10.97 -5.74 16.03
N GLY A 82 10.62 -4.47 15.79
CA GLY A 82 9.40 -3.85 16.32
C GLY A 82 9.31 -3.89 17.87
N LEU A 83 10.42 -4.15 18.56
CA LEU A 83 10.50 -4.30 20.02
C LEU A 83 11.48 -3.28 20.59
N PHE A 84 11.08 -2.57 21.65
CA PHE A 84 11.89 -1.58 22.33
C PHE A 84 11.92 -1.88 23.82
N GLN A 85 13.00 -1.52 24.48
CA GLN A 85 13.14 -1.66 25.94
C GLN A 85 13.52 -0.33 26.58
N THR A 86 13.06 -0.14 27.80
CA THR A 86 13.51 0.91 28.71
C THR A 86 14.16 0.30 29.93
N ARG A 87 15.11 1.02 30.54
CA ARG A 87 15.76 0.67 31.83
C ARG A 87 15.69 1.79 32.84
N ASP A 88 14.98 2.85 32.50
CA ASP A 88 14.89 4.11 33.27
C ASP A 88 13.43 4.54 33.51
N GLY A 89 12.53 3.57 33.57
CA GLY A 89 11.11 3.81 33.82
C GLY A 89 10.40 4.54 32.69
N GLY A 90 10.84 4.35 31.43
CA GLY A 90 10.20 4.91 30.25
C GLY A 90 10.65 6.32 29.87
N LYS A 91 11.74 6.84 30.46
CA LYS A 91 12.32 8.14 30.07
C LYS A 91 13.04 8.05 28.74
N SER A 92 13.68 6.90 28.45
CA SER A 92 14.29 6.59 27.18
C SER A 92 13.92 5.18 26.71
N TRP A 93 13.88 4.97 25.39
CA TRP A 93 13.54 3.70 24.75
C TRP A 93 14.59 3.33 23.71
N GLN A 94 15.11 2.11 23.80
CA GLN A 94 16.12 1.59 22.89
C GLN A 94 15.57 0.40 22.11
N PRO A 95 15.82 0.29 20.79
CA PRO A 95 15.41 -0.87 20.03
C PRO A 95 16.14 -2.12 20.53
N VAL A 96 15.39 -3.22 20.60
CA VAL A 96 15.97 -4.53 20.91
C VAL A 96 16.65 -5.07 19.67
N ALA A 97 17.91 -5.48 19.80
CA ALA A 97 18.61 -6.18 18.74
C ALA A 97 18.06 -7.61 18.60
N GLY A 98 17.84 -8.06 17.40
CA GLY A 98 17.39 -9.41 17.06
C GLY A 98 18.24 -10.00 15.95
N SER A 99 18.72 -11.22 16.14
CA SER A 99 19.38 -11.98 15.09
C SER A 99 18.34 -12.77 14.31
N GLY A 100 18.10 -12.38 13.05
CA GLY A 100 17.51 -13.26 12.03
C GLY A 100 16.04 -13.60 12.12
N ILE A 101 15.23 -12.92 12.96
CA ILE A 101 13.83 -13.27 13.12
C ILE A 101 12.98 -12.02 13.01
N LEU A 102 12.47 -11.82 11.83
CA LEU A 102 11.39 -10.91 11.61
C LEU A 102 10.08 -11.68 11.82
N ALA A 103 9.33 -11.34 12.87
CA ALA A 103 7.90 -11.53 12.78
C ALA A 103 7.44 -10.72 11.59
N SER A 104 6.78 -11.31 10.62
CA SER A 104 6.29 -10.61 9.44
C SER A 104 5.34 -9.49 9.92
N GLY A 105 5.83 -8.26 9.91
CA GLY A 105 5.07 -7.06 10.28
C GLY A 105 5.23 -6.54 11.70
N GLY A 106 5.70 -7.32 12.68
CA GLY A 106 5.83 -6.89 14.09
C GLY A 106 5.06 -7.72 15.11
N TRP A 107 4.72 -7.12 16.26
CA TRP A 107 4.10 -7.80 17.40
C TRP A 107 2.75 -7.19 17.78
N ASN A 108 1.75 -8.05 18.01
CA ASN A 108 0.38 -7.65 18.36
C ASN A 108 0.19 -7.55 19.88
N THR A 109 0.59 -8.59 20.62
CA THR A 109 0.43 -8.63 22.09
C THR A 109 1.63 -9.31 22.73
N ALA A 110 1.81 -9.08 24.02
CA ALA A 110 2.88 -9.69 24.78
C ALA A 110 2.44 -10.00 26.22
N ARG A 111 3.11 -10.97 26.82
CA ARG A 111 2.90 -11.37 28.20
C ARG A 111 4.23 -11.53 28.92
N TRP A 112 4.27 -11.06 30.16
CA TRP A 112 5.38 -11.25 31.07
C TRP A 112 5.22 -12.53 31.89
N GLU A 113 6.28 -13.32 32.00
CA GLU A 113 6.35 -14.53 32.80
C GLU A 113 7.58 -14.46 33.73
N PRO A 114 7.42 -14.57 35.08
CA PRO A 114 8.57 -14.62 35.95
C PRO A 114 9.37 -15.90 35.69
N VAL A 115 10.68 -15.81 35.60
CA VAL A 115 11.55 -16.99 35.41
C VAL A 115 11.80 -17.62 36.79
N SER A 116 11.50 -18.92 36.94
CA SER A 116 11.79 -19.67 38.16
C SER A 116 13.30 -19.66 38.44
N PRO A 117 13.74 -19.46 39.70
CA PRO A 117 15.15 -19.51 40.09
C PRO A 117 15.87 -20.84 39.80
N GLU A 118 15.10 -21.89 39.60
CA GLU A 118 15.59 -23.25 39.28
C GLU A 118 15.85 -23.48 37.78
N ASN A 119 15.49 -22.52 36.92
CA ASN A 119 15.75 -22.63 35.51
C ASN A 119 17.25 -22.32 35.24
N PRO A 120 18.00 -23.22 34.56
CA PRO A 120 19.41 -22.98 34.22
C PRO A 120 19.64 -21.77 33.28
N GLU A 121 18.59 -21.24 32.66
CA GLU A 121 18.61 -20.01 31.88
C GLU A 121 18.31 -18.75 32.71
N ALA A 122 18.10 -18.86 34.04
CA ALA A 122 17.88 -17.74 34.93
C ALA A 122 19.15 -16.87 35.03
N PRO A 123 19.05 -15.54 35.00
CA PRO A 123 20.21 -14.66 35.10
C PRO A 123 20.93 -14.86 36.42
N GLU A 124 22.26 -15.00 36.38
CA GLU A 124 23.08 -15.13 37.59
C GLU A 124 22.86 -13.93 38.54
N ARG A 125 22.49 -14.22 39.81
CA ARG A 125 22.28 -13.25 40.87
C ARG A 125 23.61 -12.67 41.35
N GLY A 126 24.27 -11.84 40.53
CA GLY A 126 25.66 -11.43 40.90
C GLY A 126 26.11 -10.03 40.53
N ASN A 127 25.28 -9.17 40.06
CA ASN A 127 25.54 -7.71 39.97
C ASN A 127 24.19 -7.03 39.78
N LYS A 128 23.98 -5.79 40.29
CA LYS A 128 22.71 -5.05 40.17
C LYS A 128 22.08 -5.29 38.82
N ALA A 129 21.05 -6.16 38.80
CA ALA A 129 20.47 -6.68 37.56
C ALA A 129 19.92 -5.53 36.74
N THR A 130 20.61 -5.18 35.67
CA THR A 130 20.20 -4.16 34.68
C THR A 130 19.33 -4.74 33.58
N GLY A 131 18.85 -5.98 33.77
CA GLY A 131 18.04 -6.73 32.79
C GLY A 131 16.69 -7.19 33.36
N PRO A 132 15.77 -7.67 32.48
CA PRO A 132 14.46 -8.16 32.91
C PRO A 132 14.58 -9.37 33.84
N THR A 133 13.72 -9.41 34.87
CA THR A 133 13.67 -10.53 35.84
C THR A 133 12.81 -11.69 35.35
N GLY A 134 12.27 -11.63 34.12
CA GLY A 134 11.39 -12.61 33.56
C GLY A 134 11.52 -12.78 32.06
N LYS A 135 10.69 -13.63 31.50
CA LYS A 135 10.56 -13.90 30.07
C LYS A 135 9.36 -13.14 29.51
N LEU A 136 9.51 -12.54 28.32
CA LEU A 136 8.40 -11.95 27.57
C LEU A 136 8.02 -12.91 26.44
N THR A 137 6.79 -13.40 26.45
CA THR A 137 6.20 -14.15 25.32
C THR A 137 5.40 -13.20 24.47
N LEU A 138 5.67 -13.15 23.16
CA LEU A 138 5.08 -12.22 22.19
C LEU A 138 4.25 -12.98 21.16
N VAL A 139 3.17 -12.36 20.69
CA VAL A 139 2.38 -12.81 19.55
C VAL A 139 2.66 -11.88 18.38
N GLY A 140 3.10 -12.44 17.27
CA GLY A 140 3.33 -11.72 16.03
C GLY A 140 2.04 -11.26 15.36
N LEU A 141 2.12 -10.25 14.52
CA LEU A 141 1.00 -9.82 13.68
C LEU A 141 0.61 -10.89 12.66
N ASP A 142 1.52 -11.80 12.34
CA ASP A 142 1.29 -13.01 11.54
C ASP A 142 0.69 -14.17 12.34
N GLY A 143 0.40 -14.00 13.63
CA GLY A 143 -0.10 -15.04 14.53
C GLY A 143 0.95 -16.02 15.01
N GLY A 144 2.25 -15.79 14.71
CA GLY A 144 3.37 -16.59 15.25
C GLY A 144 3.71 -16.18 16.69
N LEU A 145 4.52 -16.99 17.37
CA LEU A 145 5.02 -16.69 18.72
C LEU A 145 6.50 -16.30 18.71
N GLY A 146 6.87 -15.42 19.62
CA GLY A 146 8.24 -15.05 19.93
C GLY A 146 8.52 -15.09 21.43
N GLU A 147 9.76 -15.30 21.81
CA GLU A 147 10.22 -15.25 23.19
C GLU A 147 11.39 -14.28 23.29
N PHE A 148 11.31 -13.36 24.25
CA PHE A 148 12.39 -12.46 24.60
C PHE A 148 12.88 -12.77 26.01
N LEU A 149 14.12 -13.21 26.12
CA LEU A 149 14.78 -13.58 27.37
C LEU A 149 16.24 -13.15 27.33
N ASN A 150 16.73 -12.56 28.40
CA ASN A 150 18.14 -12.15 28.56
C ASN A 150 18.68 -11.27 27.42
N GLY A 151 17.82 -10.39 26.87
CA GLY A 151 18.19 -9.50 25.75
C GLY A 151 18.15 -10.16 24.35
N VAL A 152 17.78 -11.43 24.28
CA VAL A 152 17.68 -12.18 23.01
C VAL A 152 16.23 -12.45 22.65
N LEU A 153 15.86 -12.07 21.45
CA LEU A 153 14.54 -12.36 20.86
C LEU A 153 14.66 -13.60 19.97
N ARG A 154 13.79 -14.58 20.18
CA ARG A 154 13.72 -15.83 19.40
C ARG A 154 12.30 -16.08 18.92
N ARG A 155 12.13 -16.62 17.73
CA ARG A 155 10.84 -17.14 17.24
C ARG A 155 10.61 -18.55 17.78
N VAL A 156 9.35 -18.84 18.13
CA VAL A 156 8.91 -20.18 18.54
C VAL A 156 8.20 -20.82 17.35
N ASP A 157 8.72 -21.93 16.88
CA ASP A 157 8.07 -22.69 15.82
C ASP A 157 6.85 -23.42 16.39
N LEU A 158 5.67 -23.09 15.86
CA LEU A 158 4.42 -23.76 16.13
C LEU A 158 4.14 -24.73 14.99
N ASP A 159 4.04 -26.03 15.30
CA ASP A 159 3.60 -27.03 14.32
C ASP A 159 2.07 -26.91 14.07
N LEU A 160 1.66 -25.80 13.50
CA LEU A 160 0.29 -25.52 13.10
C LEU A 160 0.10 -26.05 11.67
N ARG A 161 -0.46 -27.26 11.54
CA ARG A 161 -0.68 -27.94 10.25
C ARG A 161 -1.69 -27.25 9.32
N SER A 162 -2.44 -26.24 9.81
CA SER A 162 -3.34 -25.43 8.99
C SER A 162 -2.86 -23.98 8.97
N GLY A 163 -2.41 -23.52 7.83
CA GLY A 163 -1.81 -22.19 7.63
C GLY A 163 -2.74 -20.98 7.82
N THR A 164 -3.95 -21.17 8.37
CA THR A 164 -4.97 -20.10 8.55
C THR A 164 -5.26 -19.74 10.01
N ALA A 165 -4.84 -20.55 10.99
CA ALA A 165 -5.10 -20.28 12.39
C ALA A 165 -3.90 -19.56 13.03
N GLY A 166 -4.08 -18.30 13.40
CA GLY A 166 -3.08 -17.49 14.10
C GLY A 166 -3.42 -17.27 15.57
N VAL A 167 -2.40 -17.22 16.44
CA VAL A 167 -2.57 -16.83 17.84
C VAL A 167 -2.89 -15.33 17.90
N MET A 168 -3.79 -14.91 18.80
CA MET A 168 -4.20 -13.52 18.99
C MET A 168 -4.10 -13.06 20.43
N ALA A 169 -4.21 -13.97 21.42
CA ALA A 169 -4.23 -13.64 22.83
C ALA A 169 -3.44 -14.66 23.66
N LEU A 170 -2.86 -14.18 24.75
CA LEU A 170 -2.09 -14.96 25.72
C LEU A 170 -2.63 -14.73 27.13
N ALA A 171 -2.82 -15.80 27.92
CA ALA A 171 -3.04 -15.72 29.34
C ALA A 171 -2.68 -17.05 30.03
N GLY A 172 -2.04 -16.98 31.17
CA GLY A 172 -1.51 -18.16 31.84
C GLY A 172 -0.58 -18.96 30.92
N SER A 173 -0.69 -20.26 31.00
CA SER A 173 -0.01 -21.18 30.09
C SER A 173 -0.78 -21.43 28.77
N SER A 174 -1.71 -20.54 28.42
CA SER A 174 -2.61 -20.73 27.28
C SER A 174 -2.47 -19.62 26.23
N ALA A 175 -2.61 -20.01 24.96
CA ALA A 175 -2.70 -19.12 23.81
C ALA A 175 -3.99 -19.40 23.05
N PHE A 176 -4.64 -18.32 22.59
CA PHE A 176 -5.94 -18.38 21.91
C PHE A 176 -5.87 -17.61 20.58
N GLY A 177 -6.71 -18.02 19.64
CA GLY A 177 -6.64 -17.39 18.32
C GLY A 177 -7.87 -17.56 17.43
N SER A 178 -7.66 -17.39 16.14
CA SER A 178 -8.68 -17.57 15.11
C SER A 178 -9.07 -19.04 14.97
N HIS A 179 -10.26 -19.30 14.40
CA HIS A 179 -10.83 -20.62 14.17
C HIS A 179 -10.91 -21.48 15.43
N GLY A 180 -11.18 -20.84 16.57
CA GLY A 180 -11.26 -21.52 17.85
C GLY A 180 -9.95 -22.08 18.38
N LEU A 181 -8.82 -21.61 17.89
CA LEU A 181 -7.49 -22.08 18.31
C LEU A 181 -7.31 -21.91 19.83
N HIS A 182 -6.93 -22.99 20.51
CA HIS A 182 -6.46 -23.00 21.87
C HIS A 182 -5.21 -23.85 21.97
N LEU A 183 -4.12 -23.27 22.46
CA LEU A 183 -2.85 -23.96 22.74
C LEU A 183 -2.54 -23.85 24.23
N VAL A 184 -1.95 -24.91 24.77
CA VAL A 184 -1.50 -24.96 26.18
C VAL A 184 0.00 -25.25 26.19
N HIS A 185 0.75 -24.44 26.92
CA HIS A 185 2.19 -24.63 27.11
C HIS A 185 2.44 -25.72 28.16
N ALA A 186 3.05 -26.81 27.74
CA ALA A 186 3.41 -27.96 28.59
C ALA A 186 4.92 -28.16 28.59
N LYS A 187 5.43 -29.13 29.40
CA LYS A 187 6.89 -29.42 29.48
C LYS A 187 7.56 -29.73 28.13
N LYS A 188 6.79 -30.16 27.13
CA LYS A 188 7.27 -30.48 25.77
C LYS A 188 6.99 -29.40 24.73
N GLY A 189 6.61 -28.19 25.14
CA GLY A 189 6.22 -27.07 24.28
C GLY A 189 4.70 -26.90 24.15
N TRP A 190 4.27 -26.15 23.15
CA TRP A 190 2.86 -25.80 22.92
C TRP A 190 2.09 -27.00 22.33
N GLN A 191 0.94 -27.32 22.92
CA GLN A 191 0.08 -28.41 22.53
C GLN A 191 -1.36 -27.94 22.34
N MET A 192 -2.12 -28.60 21.45
CA MET A 192 -3.54 -28.31 21.24
C MET A 192 -4.35 -28.53 22.52
N GLY A 193 -5.02 -27.49 22.98
CA GLY A 193 -6.00 -27.51 24.06
C GLY A 193 -7.41 -27.82 23.55
N LYS A 194 -8.37 -27.98 24.48
CA LYS A 194 -9.78 -28.19 24.15
C LYS A 194 -10.58 -26.91 24.44
N ILE A 195 -11.61 -26.67 23.63
CA ILE A 195 -12.65 -25.68 23.89
C ILE A 195 -14.03 -26.36 23.96
N PRO A 196 -14.97 -25.82 24.73
CA PRO A 196 -16.29 -26.43 24.94
C PRO A 196 -17.28 -26.13 23.79
N LEU A 197 -16.84 -26.35 22.54
CA LEU A 197 -17.62 -26.12 21.32
C LEU A 197 -17.42 -27.30 20.35
N GLY A 198 -18.45 -27.59 19.58
CA GLY A 198 -18.31 -28.50 18.44
C GLY A 198 -17.38 -27.94 17.36
N PRO A 199 -16.81 -28.80 16.49
CA PRO A 199 -15.81 -28.36 15.50
C PRO A 199 -16.31 -27.27 14.57
N GLU A 200 -17.56 -27.28 14.16
CA GLU A 200 -18.17 -26.31 13.26
C GLU A 200 -18.34 -24.94 13.95
N ALA A 201 -18.87 -24.92 15.18
CA ALA A 201 -19.00 -23.71 15.98
C ALA A 201 -17.62 -23.12 16.32
N ALA A 202 -16.66 -23.98 16.68
CA ALA A 202 -15.30 -23.58 17.00
C ALA A 202 -14.60 -22.87 15.84
N ARG A 203 -14.70 -23.39 14.60
CA ARG A 203 -14.13 -22.76 13.39
C ARG A 203 -14.68 -21.34 13.14
N GLN A 204 -15.88 -21.05 13.61
CA GLN A 204 -16.53 -19.77 13.48
C GLN A 204 -16.23 -18.81 14.64
N CYS A 205 -15.40 -19.20 15.60
CA CYS A 205 -14.97 -18.38 16.73
C CYS A 205 -13.58 -17.77 16.49
N ARG A 206 -13.40 -16.55 17.03
CA ARG A 206 -12.12 -15.88 17.12
C ARG A 206 -11.93 -15.33 18.53
N TRP A 207 -10.86 -15.70 19.20
CA TRP A 207 -10.54 -15.25 20.54
C TRP A 207 -9.59 -14.07 20.47
N ASN A 208 -10.08 -12.88 20.86
CA ASN A 208 -9.38 -11.61 20.64
C ASN A 208 -8.51 -11.20 21.83
N ALA A 209 -8.94 -11.50 23.06
CA ALA A 209 -8.22 -11.13 24.26
C ALA A 209 -8.42 -12.14 25.37
N ALA A 210 -7.44 -12.27 26.26
CA ALA A 210 -7.50 -13.14 27.43
C ALA A 210 -6.87 -12.44 28.64
N ALA A 211 -7.38 -12.73 29.85
CA ALA A 211 -6.85 -12.26 31.11
C ALA A 211 -6.88 -13.37 32.15
N GLU A 212 -5.90 -13.36 33.05
CA GLU A 212 -5.78 -14.30 34.17
C GLU A 212 -5.50 -13.56 35.47
N ALA A 213 -6.20 -13.95 36.54
CA ALA A 213 -5.91 -13.52 37.92
C ALA A 213 -6.36 -14.63 38.87
N SER A 214 -5.60 -14.82 39.94
CA SER A 214 -5.87 -15.83 41.01
C SER A 214 -6.14 -17.25 40.43
N GLY A 215 -5.43 -17.64 39.37
CA GLY A 215 -5.57 -18.92 38.68
C GLY A 215 -6.88 -19.12 37.89
N ARG A 216 -7.66 -18.07 37.71
CA ARG A 216 -8.86 -18.01 36.88
C ARG A 216 -8.54 -17.33 35.56
N LEU A 217 -9.05 -17.89 34.48
CA LEU A 217 -8.84 -17.43 33.11
C LEU A 217 -10.15 -16.95 32.50
N LEU A 218 -10.11 -15.78 31.88
CA LEU A 218 -11.20 -15.25 31.04
C LEU A 218 -10.68 -15.01 29.62
N VAL A 219 -11.47 -15.45 28.63
CA VAL A 219 -11.17 -15.24 27.20
C VAL A 219 -12.39 -14.65 26.52
N VAL A 220 -12.20 -13.63 25.72
CA VAL A 220 -13.29 -12.97 25.02
C VAL A 220 -13.03 -12.89 23.52
N GLY A 221 -14.12 -12.86 22.73
CA GLY A 221 -13.94 -12.89 21.29
C GLY A 221 -15.18 -12.60 20.45
N PHE A 222 -15.18 -13.13 19.26
CA PHE A 222 -16.25 -13.14 18.27
C PHE A 222 -16.92 -14.52 18.27
N PRO A 223 -18.24 -14.63 18.35
CA PRO A 223 -19.29 -13.62 18.29
C PRO A 223 -19.80 -13.16 19.68
N GLY A 224 -19.05 -12.38 20.41
CA GLY A 224 -19.42 -11.92 21.75
C GLY A 224 -19.36 -13.00 22.84
N SER A 225 -18.66 -14.09 22.54
CA SER A 225 -18.48 -15.24 23.42
C SER A 225 -17.44 -14.96 24.50
N ILE A 226 -17.68 -15.50 25.70
CA ILE A 226 -16.75 -15.47 26.83
C ILE A 226 -16.47 -16.92 27.25
N LEU A 227 -15.20 -17.30 27.34
CA LEU A 227 -14.75 -18.51 27.99
C LEU A 227 -14.26 -18.18 29.39
N MET A 228 -14.59 -19.02 30.33
CA MET A 228 -14.14 -18.94 31.73
C MET A 228 -13.55 -20.29 32.13
N SER A 229 -12.40 -20.27 32.85
CA SER A 229 -11.86 -21.47 33.44
C SER A 229 -12.55 -21.82 34.74
N GLY A 230 -12.69 -23.12 35.00
CA GLY A 230 -13.10 -23.66 36.28
C GLY A 230 -11.96 -23.60 37.32
N SER A 231 -11.75 -24.67 38.03
CA SER A 231 -10.66 -24.81 39.03
C SER A 231 -9.29 -25.04 38.37
N SER A 232 -9.25 -25.39 37.09
CA SER A 232 -8.05 -25.55 36.28
C SER A 232 -8.14 -24.71 35.02
N PRO A 233 -7.03 -24.10 34.55
CA PRO A 233 -6.97 -23.36 33.30
C PRO A 233 -7.36 -24.17 32.05
N SER A 234 -7.29 -25.50 32.13
CA SER A 234 -7.69 -26.41 31.05
C SER A 234 -9.19 -26.75 31.04
N ASP A 235 -9.90 -26.44 32.13
CA ASP A 235 -11.34 -26.70 32.26
C ASP A 235 -12.14 -25.47 31.89
N LEU A 236 -12.30 -25.23 30.57
CA LEU A 236 -12.99 -24.07 30.03
C LEU A 236 -14.49 -24.30 29.85
N SER A 237 -15.28 -23.33 30.24
CA SER A 237 -16.75 -23.28 30.01
C SER A 237 -17.13 -22.05 29.22
N LEU A 238 -18.18 -22.15 28.39
CA LEU A 238 -18.74 -21.02 27.64
C LEU A 238 -19.78 -20.31 28.50
N VAL A 239 -19.61 -18.99 28.67
CA VAL A 239 -20.55 -18.16 29.42
C VAL A 239 -21.49 -17.45 28.44
N HIS A 240 -22.79 -17.73 28.55
CA HIS A 240 -23.83 -17.07 27.75
C HIS A 240 -24.34 -15.79 28.43
N THR A 241 -23.83 -14.65 28.02
CA THR A 241 -24.22 -13.34 28.57
C THR A 241 -25.42 -12.71 27.87
N GLY A 242 -25.97 -13.35 26.83
CA GLY A 242 -26.93 -12.73 25.92
C GLY A 242 -26.30 -11.66 25.00
N GLN A 243 -25.01 -11.42 25.14
CA GLN A 243 -24.24 -10.49 24.32
C GLN A 243 -23.84 -11.18 23.01
N ARG A 244 -24.06 -10.48 21.88
CA ARG A 244 -23.72 -10.98 20.54
C ARG A 244 -22.59 -10.22 19.87
N LEU A 245 -22.40 -8.94 20.22
CA LEU A 245 -21.38 -8.11 19.60
C LEU A 245 -19.98 -8.55 20.02
N PRO A 246 -19.01 -8.58 19.10
CA PRO A 246 -17.63 -8.98 19.40
C PRO A 246 -17.01 -8.20 20.56
N LEU A 247 -16.26 -8.92 21.38
CA LEU A 247 -15.48 -8.37 22.49
C LEU A 247 -13.98 -8.38 22.10
N HIS A 248 -13.28 -7.30 22.41
CA HIS A 248 -11.91 -7.07 21.94
C HIS A 248 -10.89 -6.93 23.06
N ALA A 249 -11.33 -6.64 24.26
CA ALA A 249 -10.47 -6.49 25.43
C ALA A 249 -11.14 -7.06 26.67
N VAL A 250 -10.31 -7.62 27.55
CA VAL A 250 -10.73 -8.10 28.88
C VAL A 250 -9.65 -7.80 29.89
N CYS A 251 -10.02 -7.41 31.09
CA CYS A 251 -9.16 -7.37 32.26
C CYS A 251 -9.85 -8.07 33.44
N LEU A 252 -9.07 -8.66 34.30
CA LEU A 252 -9.50 -9.38 35.50
C LEU A 252 -8.53 -9.04 36.62
N ASN A 253 -9.02 -8.76 37.82
CA ASN A 253 -8.21 -8.59 38.99
C ASN A 253 -8.34 -9.74 40.00
N ASP A 254 -7.48 -9.78 41.01
CA ASP A 254 -7.46 -10.85 42.03
C ASP A 254 -8.68 -10.88 42.94
N SER A 255 -9.48 -9.81 42.99
CA SER A 255 -10.74 -9.75 43.73
C SER A 255 -11.94 -10.26 42.94
N GLY A 256 -11.74 -10.73 41.69
CA GLY A 256 -12.76 -11.28 40.82
C GLY A 256 -13.53 -10.24 40.01
N ILE A 257 -13.14 -8.96 40.06
CA ILE A 257 -13.74 -7.92 39.24
C ILE A 257 -13.13 -8.02 37.84
N ALA A 258 -14.01 -8.11 36.85
CA ALA A 258 -13.61 -8.11 35.44
C ALA A 258 -14.37 -7.06 34.63
N TYR A 259 -13.70 -6.57 33.59
CA TYR A 259 -14.32 -5.72 32.56
C TYR A 259 -14.01 -6.27 31.18
N CYS A 260 -15.00 -6.22 30.30
CA CYS A 260 -14.83 -6.51 28.88
C CYS A 260 -15.27 -5.31 28.05
N ALA A 261 -14.54 -5.00 26.98
CA ALA A 261 -14.92 -3.96 26.02
C ALA A 261 -15.02 -4.55 24.61
N GLY A 262 -15.95 -4.02 23.81
CA GLY A 262 -16.24 -4.52 22.49
C GLY A 262 -16.80 -3.48 21.52
N GLU A 263 -17.38 -3.99 20.44
CA GLU A 263 -17.94 -3.18 19.35
C GLU A 263 -19.03 -2.23 19.81
N LEU A 264 -19.20 -1.13 19.08
CA LEU A 264 -20.20 -0.08 19.31
C LEU A 264 -20.15 0.54 20.72
N GLY A 265 -18.95 0.52 21.36
CA GLY A 265 -18.73 1.07 22.69
C GLY A 265 -19.34 0.23 23.83
N ARG A 266 -19.58 -1.05 23.59
CA ARG A 266 -20.06 -2.00 24.61
C ARG A 266 -18.99 -2.20 25.69
N VAL A 267 -19.41 -2.05 26.96
CA VAL A 267 -18.59 -2.38 28.14
C VAL A 267 -19.43 -3.23 29.09
N LEU A 268 -18.91 -4.37 29.46
CA LEU A 268 -19.48 -5.29 30.43
C LEU A 268 -18.62 -5.30 31.68
N ARG A 269 -19.26 -5.52 32.84
CA ARG A 269 -18.60 -5.71 34.15
C ARG A 269 -19.08 -7.01 34.77
N SER A 270 -18.17 -7.71 35.40
CA SER A 270 -18.42 -8.84 36.28
C SER A 270 -17.81 -8.58 37.67
N ALA A 271 -18.43 -9.14 38.72
CA ALA A 271 -17.91 -9.07 40.10
C ALA A 271 -17.61 -10.48 40.67
N ASP A 272 -17.69 -11.54 39.86
CA ASP A 272 -17.66 -12.94 40.28
C ASP A 272 -16.76 -13.77 39.35
N PHE A 273 -15.60 -13.25 38.97
CA PHE A 273 -14.63 -13.88 38.05
C PHE A 273 -15.21 -14.23 36.67
N GLY A 274 -16.23 -13.50 36.21
CA GLY A 274 -16.81 -13.68 34.87
C GLY A 274 -18.00 -14.65 34.83
N ALA A 275 -18.51 -15.10 35.96
CA ALA A 275 -19.68 -15.99 35.99
C ALA A 275 -20.96 -15.25 35.57
N THR A 276 -21.12 -13.99 36.00
CA THR A 276 -22.25 -13.14 35.60
C THR A 276 -21.75 -11.79 35.09
N TRP A 277 -22.49 -11.17 34.18
CA TRP A 277 -22.11 -9.93 33.52
C TRP A 277 -23.24 -8.93 33.45
N GLU A 278 -22.93 -7.67 33.76
CA GLU A 278 -23.82 -6.51 33.58
C GLU A 278 -23.28 -5.54 32.51
N VAL A 279 -24.18 -4.89 31.77
CA VAL A 279 -23.81 -3.89 30.76
C VAL A 279 -23.64 -2.54 31.42
N CYS A 280 -22.39 -2.05 31.51
CA CYS A 280 -22.09 -0.72 32.08
C CYS A 280 -22.22 0.40 31.05
N ARG A 281 -21.95 0.12 29.77
CA ARG A 281 -21.99 1.12 28.71
C ARG A 281 -22.40 0.48 27.38
N GLY A 282 -23.00 1.32 26.49
CA GLY A 282 -23.38 0.91 25.14
C GLY A 282 -24.66 0.06 25.08
N SER A 283 -25.47 0.02 26.15
CA SER A 283 -26.78 -0.62 26.13
C SER A 283 -27.65 0.02 25.04
N GLY A 284 -28.27 -0.80 24.21
CA GLY A 284 -29.09 -0.32 23.10
C GLY A 284 -28.35 0.14 21.86
N ASN A 285 -27.00 0.23 21.86
CA ASN A 285 -26.27 0.56 20.65
C ASN A 285 -26.37 -0.58 19.64
N GLU A 286 -26.87 -0.28 18.44
CA GLU A 286 -27.09 -1.22 17.34
C GLU A 286 -26.54 -0.68 16.02
N LEU A 287 -26.30 -1.58 15.06
CA LEU A 287 -25.84 -1.24 13.73
C LEU A 287 -27.03 -0.91 12.81
N ALA A 288 -27.00 0.25 12.16
CA ALA A 288 -28.03 0.66 11.21
C ALA A 288 -27.81 0.05 9.83
N ALA A 289 -26.57 0.12 9.34
CA ALA A 289 -26.21 -0.34 8.01
C ALA A 289 -24.87 -1.08 8.00
N ALA A 290 -24.72 -2.01 7.06
CA ALA A 290 -23.48 -2.72 6.80
C ALA A 290 -23.09 -2.63 5.33
N LEU A 291 -21.87 -2.19 5.03
CA LEU A 291 -21.28 -2.19 3.71
C LEU A 291 -20.30 -3.38 3.60
N TYR A 292 -20.50 -4.22 2.60
CA TYR A 292 -19.61 -5.32 2.27
C TYR A 292 -18.94 -5.06 0.94
N THR A 293 -17.63 -5.34 0.83
CA THR A 293 -16.84 -5.22 -0.40
C THR A 293 -15.95 -6.45 -0.57
N ALA A 294 -15.65 -6.84 -1.79
CA ALA A 294 -14.64 -7.88 -2.02
C ALA A 294 -13.25 -7.35 -1.64
N GLY A 295 -12.86 -6.22 -2.22
CA GLY A 295 -11.58 -5.58 -2.03
C GLY A 295 -11.70 -4.06 -1.84
N GLU A 296 -10.60 -3.35 -2.08
CA GLU A 296 -10.58 -1.89 -1.92
C GLU A 296 -11.35 -1.15 -3.02
N GLY A 297 -11.36 -1.70 -4.25
CA GLY A 297 -12.00 -1.07 -5.41
C GLY A 297 -13.53 -0.99 -5.34
N GLY A 298 -14.17 -1.87 -4.55
CA GLY A 298 -15.64 -1.90 -4.38
C GLY A 298 -16.18 -0.87 -3.39
N HIS A 299 -15.32 -0.15 -2.68
CA HIS A 299 -15.72 0.69 -1.56
C HIS A 299 -16.45 1.97 -2.00
N SER A 300 -17.59 2.26 -1.34
CA SER A 300 -18.40 3.46 -1.58
C SER A 300 -18.16 4.48 -0.48
N TRP A 301 -17.06 5.22 -0.64
CA TRP A 301 -16.55 6.16 0.37
C TRP A 301 -17.55 7.28 0.71
N CYS A 302 -18.15 7.89 -0.33
CA CYS A 302 -19.08 9.02 -0.13
C CYS A 302 -20.39 8.56 0.48
N THR A 303 -20.95 7.42 0.09
CA THR A 303 -22.16 6.88 0.73
C THR A 303 -21.89 6.50 2.19
N LEU A 304 -20.72 5.92 2.50
CA LEU A 304 -20.35 5.62 3.88
C LEU A 304 -20.25 6.90 4.73
N ALA A 305 -19.62 7.95 4.19
CA ALA A 305 -19.49 9.23 4.86
C ALA A 305 -20.84 9.92 5.03
N HIS A 306 -21.70 9.87 4.02
CA HIS A 306 -23.07 10.40 4.11
C HIS A 306 -23.86 9.74 5.25
N LEU A 307 -23.93 8.42 5.26
CA LEU A 307 -24.65 7.70 6.31
C LEU A 307 -24.00 7.86 7.70
N GLY A 308 -22.65 7.75 7.78
CA GLY A 308 -21.95 7.69 9.06
C GLY A 308 -21.53 9.05 9.63
N ALA A 309 -20.96 9.94 8.82
CA ALA A 309 -20.46 11.23 9.27
C ALA A 309 -21.55 12.32 9.20
N VAL A 310 -22.37 12.35 8.15
CA VAL A 310 -23.41 13.36 7.96
C VAL A 310 -24.66 13.01 8.77
N ASP A 311 -25.25 11.83 8.55
CA ASP A 311 -26.52 11.44 9.21
C ASP A 311 -26.32 10.86 10.61
N GLY A 312 -25.08 10.50 10.96
CA GLY A 312 -24.76 9.92 12.27
C GLY A 312 -25.17 8.45 12.44
N TRP A 313 -25.60 7.75 11.38
CA TRP A 313 -25.91 6.33 11.48
C TRP A 313 -24.70 5.51 11.89
N ARG A 314 -24.87 4.46 12.69
CA ARG A 314 -23.83 3.48 12.98
C ARG A 314 -23.72 2.52 11.81
N VAL A 315 -22.72 2.73 10.98
CA VAL A 315 -22.45 1.93 9.78
C VAL A 315 -21.20 1.09 9.98
N SER A 316 -21.24 -0.18 9.60
CA SER A 316 -20.02 -1.01 9.48
C SER A 316 -19.55 -1.10 8.03
N SER A 317 -18.26 -1.34 7.86
CA SER A 317 -17.69 -1.71 6.59
C SER A 317 -16.83 -2.97 6.75
N THR A 318 -17.10 -3.99 5.94
CA THR A 318 -16.41 -5.27 5.97
C THR A 318 -15.81 -5.57 4.60
N ARG A 319 -14.48 -5.69 4.54
CA ARG A 319 -13.75 -6.20 3.37
C ARG A 319 -13.62 -7.71 3.49
N LEU A 320 -14.15 -8.44 2.51
CA LEU A 320 -14.23 -9.92 2.55
C LEU A 320 -12.90 -10.60 2.20
N LEU A 321 -12.14 -10.00 1.27
CA LEU A 321 -10.88 -10.56 0.77
C LEU A 321 -9.78 -9.50 0.95
N ALA A 322 -8.85 -9.75 1.85
CA ALA A 322 -7.68 -8.91 2.03
C ALA A 322 -6.49 -9.54 1.32
N PRO A 323 -5.80 -8.83 0.41
CA PRO A 323 -4.60 -9.35 -0.24
C PRO A 323 -3.43 -9.53 0.74
N GLU A 324 -3.55 -8.95 1.93
CA GLU A 324 -2.51 -8.90 2.94
C GLU A 324 -3.00 -9.54 4.24
N THR A 325 -2.09 -10.24 4.92
CA THR A 325 -2.34 -10.77 6.26
C THR A 325 -2.54 -9.66 7.28
N GLY A 326 -3.33 -9.92 8.33
CA GLY A 326 -3.53 -8.97 9.43
C GLY A 326 -2.20 -8.46 9.96
N GLY A 327 -2.12 -7.14 10.22
CA GLY A 327 -0.91 -6.46 10.67
C GLY A 327 0.00 -5.92 9.58
N HIS A 328 -0.28 -6.19 8.32
CA HIS A 328 0.40 -5.51 7.24
C HIS A 328 0.06 -3.99 7.27
N PRO A 329 1.04 -3.08 7.08
CA PRO A 329 0.79 -1.63 7.15
C PRO A 329 -0.32 -1.13 6.23
N ALA A 330 -0.48 -1.72 5.05
CA ALA A 330 -1.57 -1.38 4.13
C ALA A 330 -2.95 -1.75 4.69
N HIS A 331 -3.06 -2.91 5.34
CA HIS A 331 -4.28 -3.35 6.01
C HIS A 331 -4.71 -2.36 7.11
N GLU A 332 -3.79 -1.95 7.97
CA GLU A 332 -4.07 -1.01 9.05
C GLU A 332 -4.45 0.39 8.53
N ARG A 333 -3.77 0.87 7.47
CA ARG A 333 -4.14 2.13 6.80
C ARG A 333 -5.56 2.07 6.24
N TYR A 334 -5.93 0.96 5.59
CA TYR A 334 -7.29 0.77 5.10
C TYR A 334 -8.32 0.85 6.22
N LEU A 335 -8.13 0.13 7.33
CA LEU A 335 -9.05 0.17 8.47
C LEU A 335 -9.20 1.59 9.04
N GLN A 336 -8.10 2.33 9.14
CA GLN A 336 -8.12 3.70 9.63
C GLN A 336 -8.86 4.64 8.67
N ALA A 337 -8.59 4.54 7.37
CA ALA A 337 -9.25 5.34 6.34
C ALA A 337 -10.77 5.20 6.37
N ILE A 338 -11.26 3.96 6.49
CA ILE A 338 -12.70 3.69 6.57
C ILE A 338 -13.33 4.27 7.84
N ARG A 339 -12.65 4.16 8.99
CA ARG A 339 -13.12 4.80 10.25
C ARG A 339 -13.20 6.31 10.11
N GLN A 340 -12.18 6.91 9.49
CA GLN A 340 -12.13 8.36 9.26
C GLN A 340 -13.23 8.83 8.30
N SER A 341 -13.66 7.99 7.37
CA SER A 341 -14.82 8.27 6.49
C SER A 341 -16.16 8.18 7.21
N GLY A 342 -16.22 7.82 8.49
CA GLY A 342 -17.46 7.82 9.27
C GLY A 342 -17.97 6.45 9.71
N ALA A 343 -17.30 5.35 9.40
CA ALA A 343 -17.69 4.03 9.88
C ALA A 343 -17.65 3.93 11.41
N ALA A 344 -18.68 3.33 11.98
CA ALA A 344 -18.73 3.01 13.40
C ALA A 344 -17.88 1.78 13.74
N TRP A 345 -17.79 0.87 12.79
CA TRP A 345 -16.99 -0.33 12.88
C TRP A 345 -16.39 -0.70 11.52
N VAL A 346 -15.18 -1.22 11.53
CA VAL A 346 -14.47 -1.64 10.32
C VAL A 346 -13.84 -3.00 10.57
N GLU A 347 -14.02 -3.90 9.64
CA GLU A 347 -13.40 -5.21 9.63
C GLU A 347 -12.84 -5.53 8.25
N SER A 348 -11.71 -6.22 8.22
CA SER A 348 -11.16 -6.79 7.01
C SER A 348 -10.75 -8.23 7.34
N TRP A 349 -11.31 -9.17 6.59
CA TRP A 349 -10.98 -10.56 6.79
C TRP A 349 -9.61 -10.84 6.20
N ALA A 350 -8.72 -11.38 7.02
CA ALA A 350 -7.33 -11.63 6.67
C ALA A 350 -7.15 -12.90 5.82
N ASP A 351 -8.11 -13.18 4.95
CA ASP A 351 -8.08 -14.31 4.04
C ASP A 351 -7.61 -13.82 2.68
N PRO A 352 -6.36 -14.09 2.27
CA PRO A 352 -5.88 -13.66 0.96
C PRO A 352 -6.73 -14.33 -0.13
N PRO A 353 -7.10 -13.58 -1.17
CA PRO A 353 -7.83 -14.15 -2.29
C PRO A 353 -6.98 -15.25 -2.94
N PRO A 354 -7.60 -16.35 -3.39
CA PRO A 354 -6.89 -17.31 -4.20
C PRO A 354 -6.16 -16.63 -5.37
N PRO A 355 -4.90 -16.96 -5.66
CA PRO A 355 -4.10 -16.26 -6.65
C PRO A 355 -4.64 -16.37 -8.08
N GLU A 356 -5.56 -17.28 -8.30
CA GLU A 356 -6.25 -17.49 -9.57
C GLU A 356 -7.39 -16.49 -9.82
N LEU A 357 -7.92 -15.82 -8.80
CA LEU A 357 -9.12 -14.97 -8.93
C LEU A 357 -8.95 -13.80 -9.88
N ASP A 358 -7.80 -13.16 -9.91
CA ASP A 358 -7.51 -12.03 -10.82
C ASP A 358 -7.52 -12.44 -12.30
N ARG A 359 -7.55 -13.74 -12.56
CA ARG A 359 -7.47 -14.35 -13.90
C ARG A 359 -8.81 -14.85 -14.41
N LEU A 360 -9.78 -15.01 -13.51
CA LEU A 360 -11.13 -15.44 -13.87
C LEU A 360 -11.93 -14.23 -14.36
N GLY A 361 -12.46 -14.34 -15.58
CA GLY A 361 -13.14 -13.21 -16.23
C GLY A 361 -14.65 -13.17 -16.02
N ASP A 362 -15.24 -14.23 -15.46
CA ASP A 362 -16.68 -14.32 -15.26
C ASP A 362 -17.03 -14.57 -13.79
N VAL A 363 -18.20 -14.11 -13.39
CA VAL A 363 -18.68 -14.12 -12.01
C VAL A 363 -18.90 -15.53 -11.48
N ASP A 364 -19.33 -16.46 -12.35
CA ASP A 364 -19.65 -17.83 -11.94
C ASP A 364 -18.34 -18.59 -11.59
N SER A 365 -17.34 -18.50 -12.46
CA SER A 365 -16.01 -19.09 -12.20
C SER A 365 -15.35 -18.52 -10.94
N ILE A 366 -15.46 -17.20 -10.70
CA ILE A 366 -14.95 -16.57 -9.48
C ILE A 366 -15.69 -17.10 -8.25
N HIS A 367 -17.00 -17.19 -8.32
CA HIS A 367 -17.84 -17.71 -7.25
C HIS A 367 -17.46 -19.17 -6.90
N ASP A 368 -17.31 -20.01 -7.90
CA ASP A 368 -16.97 -21.44 -7.71
C ASP A 368 -15.56 -21.62 -7.11
N GLU A 369 -14.58 -20.84 -7.59
CA GLU A 369 -13.20 -20.90 -7.09
C GLU A 369 -13.10 -20.47 -5.62
N ILE A 370 -13.80 -19.40 -5.21
CA ILE A 370 -13.83 -19.01 -3.79
C ILE A 370 -14.59 -20.02 -2.96
N SER A 371 -15.74 -20.52 -3.42
CA SER A 371 -16.51 -21.52 -2.69
C SER A 371 -15.72 -22.79 -2.42
N LYS A 372 -14.84 -23.16 -3.35
CA LYS A 372 -13.94 -24.30 -3.24
C LYS A 372 -12.79 -24.08 -2.26
N ASN A 373 -12.14 -22.90 -2.32
CA ASN A 373 -10.95 -22.60 -1.53
C ASN A 373 -11.27 -21.97 -0.17
N MET A 374 -12.45 -21.37 -0.01
CA MET A 374 -12.91 -20.68 1.21
C MET A 374 -14.30 -21.17 1.62
N PRO A 375 -14.48 -22.46 1.97
CA PRO A 375 -15.79 -23.07 2.22
C PRO A 375 -16.53 -22.42 3.41
N ASP A 376 -15.82 -21.85 4.36
CA ASP A 376 -16.40 -21.19 5.54
C ASP A 376 -16.87 -19.74 5.28
N MET A 377 -16.61 -19.17 4.09
CA MET A 377 -16.96 -17.79 3.75
C MET A 377 -18.46 -17.50 3.93
N GLN A 378 -19.31 -18.40 3.42
CA GLN A 378 -20.77 -18.23 3.50
C GLN A 378 -21.26 -18.33 4.94
N ALA A 379 -20.75 -19.30 5.72
CA ALA A 379 -21.10 -19.45 7.14
C ALA A 379 -20.73 -18.21 7.95
N ARG A 380 -19.53 -17.64 7.65
CA ARG A 380 -19.01 -16.43 8.29
C ARG A 380 -19.82 -15.19 7.95
N LEU A 381 -20.29 -15.01 6.70
CA LEU A 381 -21.20 -13.95 6.30
C LEU A 381 -22.55 -14.03 7.02
N VAL A 382 -23.15 -15.23 7.09
CA VAL A 382 -24.38 -15.48 7.82
C VAL A 382 -24.23 -15.16 9.30
N GLN A 383 -23.11 -15.58 9.90
CA GLN A 383 -22.79 -15.28 11.29
C GLN A 383 -22.66 -13.77 11.53
N ASP A 384 -21.94 -13.06 10.64
CA ASP A 384 -21.74 -11.61 10.74
C ASP A 384 -23.06 -10.85 10.72
N LEU A 385 -23.97 -11.24 9.81
CA LEU A 385 -25.32 -10.65 9.74
C LEU A 385 -26.15 -10.96 11.01
N ARG A 386 -26.09 -12.17 11.57
CA ARG A 386 -26.77 -12.56 12.81
C ARG A 386 -26.20 -11.85 14.05
N VAL A 387 -24.90 -11.59 14.05
CA VAL A 387 -24.21 -10.87 15.13
C VAL A 387 -24.54 -9.39 15.10
N ARG A 388 -24.35 -8.72 13.96
CA ARG A 388 -24.45 -7.25 13.85
C ARG A 388 -25.87 -6.75 13.58
N ARG A 389 -26.72 -7.56 12.95
CA ARG A 389 -28.13 -7.27 12.69
C ARG A 389 -28.41 -5.95 11.97
N PRO A 390 -27.73 -5.65 10.84
CA PRO A 390 -27.98 -4.43 10.10
C PRO A 390 -29.40 -4.42 9.51
N ARG A 391 -30.03 -3.24 9.45
CA ARG A 391 -31.31 -3.04 8.77
C ARG A 391 -31.12 -2.83 7.27
N LEU A 392 -30.07 -2.11 6.89
CA LEU A 392 -29.65 -1.86 5.52
C LEU A 392 -28.33 -2.61 5.24
N VAL A 393 -28.27 -3.30 4.11
CA VAL A 393 -27.02 -3.89 3.59
C VAL A 393 -26.70 -3.27 2.25
N LEU A 394 -25.46 -2.81 2.10
CA LEU A 394 -24.92 -2.23 0.87
C LEU A 394 -23.89 -3.20 0.28
N VAL A 395 -24.04 -3.47 -1.01
CA VAL A 395 -23.13 -4.35 -1.77
C VAL A 395 -22.56 -3.64 -3.00
N PRO A 396 -21.35 -4.00 -3.48
CA PRO A 396 -20.65 -3.27 -4.54
C PRO A 396 -21.38 -3.27 -5.89
N GLY A 397 -22.11 -4.32 -6.24
CA GLY A 397 -22.84 -4.40 -7.51
C GLY A 397 -21.93 -4.37 -8.75
N ASN A 398 -22.51 -3.96 -9.88
CA ASN A 398 -21.81 -3.88 -11.17
C ASN A 398 -21.56 -2.42 -11.59
N ARG A 399 -20.31 -1.98 -11.53
CA ARG A 399 -19.89 -0.66 -12.00
C ARG A 399 -19.21 -0.69 -13.37
N GLY A 400 -18.84 -1.87 -13.88
CA GLY A 400 -17.90 -2.01 -14.99
C GLY A 400 -16.44 -1.81 -14.53
N GLY A 401 -15.47 -2.24 -15.33
CA GLY A 401 -14.03 -2.15 -15.01
C GLY A 401 -13.37 -3.47 -14.63
N GLY A 402 -12.06 -3.48 -14.43
CA GLY A 402 -11.25 -4.70 -14.31
C GLY A 402 -11.53 -5.61 -13.10
N GLN A 403 -12.02 -5.08 -11.97
CA GLN A 403 -12.39 -5.86 -10.78
C GLN A 403 -13.91 -6.12 -10.66
N ALA A 404 -14.68 -5.77 -11.67
CA ALA A 404 -16.15 -5.87 -11.63
C ALA A 404 -16.64 -7.29 -11.34
N GLY A 405 -15.96 -8.32 -11.85
CA GLY A 405 -16.34 -9.72 -11.62
C GLY A 405 -16.25 -10.14 -10.16
N LEU A 406 -15.17 -9.76 -9.47
CA LEU A 406 -14.95 -10.08 -8.06
C LEU A 406 -15.97 -9.37 -7.15
N GLU A 407 -16.25 -8.10 -7.42
CA GLU A 407 -17.24 -7.33 -6.65
C GLU A 407 -18.68 -7.83 -6.89
N GLN A 408 -18.99 -8.30 -8.10
CA GLN A 408 -20.28 -8.96 -8.38
C GLN A 408 -20.41 -10.29 -7.66
N ALA A 409 -19.34 -11.10 -7.62
CA ALA A 409 -19.34 -12.36 -6.86
C ALA A 409 -19.56 -12.09 -5.36
N ALA A 410 -18.87 -11.10 -4.78
CA ALA A 410 -19.08 -10.66 -3.41
C ALA A 410 -20.54 -10.25 -3.16
N SER A 411 -21.13 -9.51 -4.07
CA SER A 411 -22.55 -9.12 -3.98
C SER A 411 -23.47 -10.33 -3.93
N ARG A 412 -23.21 -11.37 -4.74
CA ARG A 412 -24.01 -12.62 -4.74
C ARG A 412 -23.88 -13.35 -3.40
N TRP A 413 -22.66 -13.49 -2.84
CA TRP A 413 -22.46 -14.15 -1.53
C TRP A 413 -23.21 -13.42 -0.42
N VAL A 414 -23.13 -12.09 -0.38
CA VAL A 414 -23.80 -11.30 0.65
C VAL A 414 -25.33 -11.40 0.52
N VAL A 415 -25.86 -11.34 -0.69
CA VAL A 415 -27.31 -11.50 -0.92
C VAL A 415 -27.81 -12.89 -0.52
N GLU A 416 -27.06 -13.94 -0.84
CA GLU A 416 -27.37 -15.29 -0.39
C GLU A 416 -27.24 -15.42 1.14
N ALA A 417 -26.20 -14.82 1.73
CA ALA A 417 -26.06 -14.78 3.20
C ALA A 417 -27.23 -14.07 3.89
N VAL A 418 -27.76 -12.99 3.31
CA VAL A 418 -28.95 -12.29 3.82
C VAL A 418 -30.16 -13.25 3.87
N ARG A 419 -30.37 -14.04 2.83
CA ARG A 419 -31.43 -15.05 2.78
C ARG A 419 -31.23 -16.13 3.86
N LEU A 420 -30.01 -16.67 3.95
CA LEU A 420 -29.66 -17.72 4.91
C LEU A 420 -29.65 -17.23 6.36
N ALA A 421 -29.33 -15.98 6.62
CA ALA A 421 -29.34 -15.39 7.97
C ALA A 421 -30.75 -15.38 8.58
N ALA A 422 -31.78 -15.24 7.75
CA ALA A 422 -33.18 -15.29 8.17
C ALA A 422 -33.72 -16.71 8.37
N ASP A 423 -33.07 -17.72 7.75
CA ASP A 423 -33.50 -19.11 7.83
C ASP A 423 -32.97 -19.77 9.13
N PRO A 424 -33.88 -20.22 10.05
CA PRO A 424 -33.47 -20.88 11.28
C PRO A 424 -32.88 -22.28 11.06
N LYS A 425 -33.00 -22.85 9.86
CA LYS A 425 -32.42 -24.17 9.51
C LYS A 425 -30.99 -24.06 9.00
N ALA A 426 -30.59 -22.87 8.50
CA ALA A 426 -29.24 -22.64 8.02
C ALA A 426 -28.28 -22.44 9.20
N TYR A 427 -27.13 -23.13 9.18
CA TYR A 427 -26.09 -23.05 10.20
C TYR A 427 -26.63 -23.19 11.64
N PRO A 428 -27.19 -24.34 12.00
CA PRO A 428 -27.86 -24.55 13.28
C PRO A 428 -26.92 -24.46 14.48
N GLU A 429 -25.62 -24.72 14.31
CA GLU A 429 -24.57 -24.56 15.32
C GLU A 429 -24.46 -23.11 15.81
N GLN A 430 -24.62 -22.12 14.92
CA GLN A 430 -24.64 -20.69 15.29
C GLN A 430 -25.77 -20.38 16.27
N LEU A 431 -26.89 -21.04 16.13
CA LEU A 431 -28.08 -20.80 16.97
C LEU A 431 -27.99 -21.59 18.29
N ARG A 432 -27.59 -22.87 18.24
CA ARG A 432 -27.60 -23.76 19.41
C ARG A 432 -26.39 -23.57 20.31
N GLU A 433 -25.19 -23.48 19.72
CA GLU A 433 -23.95 -23.42 20.48
C GLU A 433 -23.48 -21.97 20.73
N LEU A 434 -23.60 -21.06 19.73
CA LEU A 434 -23.17 -19.68 19.86
C LEU A 434 -24.29 -18.74 20.35
N GLY A 435 -25.53 -19.24 20.54
CA GLY A 435 -26.64 -18.46 21.09
C GLY A 435 -27.15 -17.33 20.20
N LEU A 436 -26.82 -17.34 18.91
CA LEU A 436 -27.30 -16.37 17.95
C LEU A 436 -28.79 -16.59 17.63
N LYS A 437 -29.43 -15.61 17.00
CA LYS A 437 -30.84 -15.71 16.55
C LYS A 437 -30.91 -15.38 15.06
N PRO A 438 -31.87 -15.95 14.30
CA PRO A 438 -32.10 -15.56 12.92
C PRO A 438 -32.29 -14.06 12.78
N TRP A 439 -31.86 -13.50 11.65
CA TRP A 439 -32.00 -12.07 11.38
C TRP A 439 -32.47 -11.81 9.95
N THR A 440 -33.52 -10.98 9.80
CA THR A 440 -34.04 -10.56 8.51
C THR A 440 -33.62 -9.12 8.24
N VAL A 441 -32.82 -8.94 7.18
CA VAL A 441 -32.40 -7.63 6.69
C VAL A 441 -33.57 -6.95 5.99
N SER A 442 -33.87 -5.70 6.34
CA SER A 442 -35.04 -4.98 5.80
C SER A 442 -34.83 -4.49 4.37
N ARG A 443 -33.60 -4.10 4.02
CA ARG A 443 -33.24 -3.59 2.68
C ARG A 443 -31.83 -4.00 2.27
N VAL A 444 -31.68 -4.41 1.01
CA VAL A 444 -30.37 -4.59 0.37
C VAL A 444 -30.33 -3.71 -0.88
N VAL A 445 -29.26 -2.93 -1.02
CA VAL A 445 -29.00 -2.08 -2.19
C VAL A 445 -27.66 -2.44 -2.82
N ALA A 446 -27.63 -2.48 -4.15
CA ALA A 446 -26.43 -2.75 -4.93
C ALA A 446 -25.97 -1.47 -5.65
N ARG A 447 -24.66 -1.22 -5.64
CA ARG A 447 -24.05 -0.12 -6.37
C ARG A 447 -24.20 -0.33 -7.87
N VAL A 448 -24.56 0.71 -8.59
CA VAL A 448 -24.69 0.71 -10.05
C VAL A 448 -23.93 1.90 -10.65
N ALA A 449 -23.61 1.81 -11.94
CA ALA A 449 -23.06 2.95 -12.67
C ALA A 449 -24.01 4.14 -12.61
N PRO A 450 -23.51 5.38 -12.65
CA PRO A 450 -24.35 6.58 -12.58
C PRO A 450 -25.43 6.58 -13.66
N ARG A 451 -26.69 6.65 -13.22
CA ARG A 451 -27.86 6.68 -14.11
C ARG A 451 -29.07 7.36 -13.45
N PRO A 452 -29.95 8.02 -14.25
CA PRO A 452 -31.09 8.78 -13.70
C PRO A 452 -32.17 7.92 -13.04
N ASP A 453 -32.34 6.68 -13.47
CA ASP A 453 -33.36 5.73 -13.01
C ASP A 453 -32.97 4.92 -11.76
N ALA A 454 -31.77 5.13 -11.21
CA ALA A 454 -31.33 4.49 -9.96
C ALA A 454 -32.33 4.70 -8.83
N SER A 455 -32.48 3.69 -7.93
CA SER A 455 -33.40 3.77 -6.79
C SER A 455 -33.01 4.87 -5.81
N ALA A 456 -31.74 5.01 -5.48
CA ALA A 456 -31.21 6.08 -4.66
C ALA A 456 -29.94 6.68 -5.28
N ARG A 457 -29.67 7.94 -4.94
CA ARG A 457 -28.53 8.70 -5.45
C ARG A 457 -27.91 9.50 -4.31
N VAL A 458 -26.61 9.48 -4.20
CA VAL A 458 -25.83 10.30 -3.28
C VAL A 458 -24.98 11.25 -4.10
N ASP A 459 -25.27 12.54 -4.02
CA ASP A 459 -24.49 13.60 -4.67
C ASP A 459 -23.18 13.76 -3.90
N THR A 460 -22.05 13.50 -4.57
CA THR A 460 -20.74 13.55 -3.92
C THR A 460 -20.17 14.96 -3.88
N GLN A 461 -20.71 15.86 -4.68
CA GLN A 461 -20.23 17.25 -4.82
C GLN A 461 -21.02 18.24 -3.95
N GLU A 462 -22.12 17.79 -3.35
CA GLU A 462 -22.92 18.62 -2.45
C GLU A 462 -22.06 19.09 -1.26
N LEU A 463 -22.13 20.40 -1.00
CA LEU A 463 -21.46 20.99 0.17
C LEU A 463 -22.37 20.80 1.38
N LEU A 464 -21.86 20.12 2.37
CA LEU A 464 -22.58 19.77 3.59
C LEU A 464 -22.03 20.53 4.79
N ASP A 465 -22.88 21.34 5.41
CA ASP A 465 -22.51 22.22 6.52
C ASP A 465 -21.85 21.46 7.69
N ILE A 466 -22.34 20.26 7.98
CA ILE A 466 -21.80 19.43 9.08
C ILE A 466 -20.37 18.93 8.84
N LEU A 467 -19.97 18.79 7.59
CA LEU A 467 -18.62 18.38 7.20
C LEU A 467 -17.72 19.60 6.93
N GLU A 468 -18.33 20.79 6.77
CA GLU A 468 -17.66 21.98 6.23
C GLU A 468 -16.95 21.69 4.90
N ASP A 469 -17.47 20.69 4.13
CA ASP A 469 -16.85 20.22 2.88
C ASP A 469 -17.87 19.42 2.03
N SER A 470 -17.49 19.04 0.81
CA SER A 470 -18.24 18.06 0.04
C SER A 470 -17.88 16.63 0.48
N LEU A 471 -18.75 15.66 0.23
CA LEU A 471 -18.47 14.25 0.51
C LEU A 471 -17.22 13.75 -0.24
N GLU A 472 -17.05 14.18 -1.48
CA GLU A 472 -15.88 13.88 -2.31
C GLU A 472 -14.59 14.36 -1.64
N ASP A 473 -14.57 15.60 -1.18
CA ASP A 473 -13.40 16.21 -0.59
C ASP A 473 -13.11 15.68 0.81
N TRP A 474 -14.14 15.49 1.60
CA TRP A 474 -14.04 14.87 2.92
C TRP A 474 -13.41 13.47 2.84
N THR A 475 -13.90 12.64 1.92
CA THR A 475 -13.41 11.25 1.79
C THR A 475 -12.09 11.15 1.05
N ALA A 476 -11.65 12.19 0.33
CA ALA A 476 -10.39 12.18 -0.39
C ALA A 476 -9.18 11.95 0.53
N GLN A 477 -9.17 12.55 1.73
CA GLN A 477 -8.10 12.32 2.70
C GLN A 477 -8.07 10.86 3.18
N ALA A 478 -9.23 10.27 3.42
CA ALA A 478 -9.33 8.87 3.82
C ALA A 478 -8.85 7.93 2.70
N ARG A 479 -9.28 8.17 1.46
CA ARG A 479 -8.80 7.42 0.28
C ARG A 479 -7.29 7.49 0.14
N TRP A 480 -6.70 8.66 0.37
CA TRP A 480 -5.25 8.84 0.33
C TRP A 480 -4.54 8.01 1.41
N ILE A 481 -5.08 7.92 2.62
CA ILE A 481 -4.54 7.06 3.67
C ILE A 481 -4.59 5.59 3.25
N ALA A 482 -5.71 5.13 2.66
CA ALA A 482 -5.88 3.75 2.20
C ALA A 482 -4.87 3.41 1.09
N GLN A 483 -4.77 4.27 0.10
CA GLN A 483 -3.94 4.06 -1.09
C GLN A 483 -3.09 5.30 -1.40
N PRO A 484 -1.92 5.45 -0.77
CA PRO A 484 -1.02 6.56 -1.06
C PRO A 484 -0.64 6.57 -2.55
N GLY A 485 -0.99 7.64 -3.25
CA GLY A 485 -0.75 7.81 -4.69
C GLY A 485 -1.98 7.67 -5.60
N SER A 486 -3.07 7.01 -5.18
CA SER A 486 -4.32 6.93 -5.96
C SER A 486 -5.43 7.87 -5.47
N ALA A 487 -5.27 8.45 -4.32
CA ALA A 487 -6.31 9.14 -3.55
C ALA A 487 -6.96 10.36 -4.20
N TRP A 488 -6.33 10.88 -5.21
CA TRP A 488 -6.75 12.16 -5.81
C TRP A 488 -7.54 11.96 -7.11
N GLU A 489 -8.00 10.74 -7.38
CA GLU A 489 -8.95 10.55 -8.48
C GLU A 489 -10.24 11.32 -8.19
N SER A 490 -10.67 12.15 -9.13
CA SER A 490 -12.02 12.69 -9.09
C SER A 490 -12.96 11.49 -9.10
N GLY A 491 -13.63 11.26 -7.98
CA GLY A 491 -14.65 10.22 -7.86
C GLY A 491 -15.82 10.50 -8.80
N GLU A 492 -16.73 9.55 -8.85
CA GLU A 492 -18.01 9.78 -9.51
C GLU A 492 -18.72 10.96 -8.85
N THR A 493 -19.29 11.86 -9.65
CA THR A 493 -20.07 13.02 -9.13
C THR A 493 -21.34 12.60 -8.40
N VAL A 494 -21.82 11.38 -8.66
CA VAL A 494 -23.01 10.81 -8.02
C VAL A 494 -22.80 9.34 -7.79
N GLU A 495 -23.01 8.87 -6.58
CA GLU A 495 -23.10 7.45 -6.26
C GLU A 495 -24.52 6.94 -6.40
N CYS A 496 -24.74 5.92 -7.24
CA CYS A 496 -26.07 5.39 -7.55
C CYS A 496 -26.28 3.99 -6.99
N TRP A 497 -27.48 3.73 -6.50
CA TRP A 497 -27.87 2.49 -5.82
C TRP A 497 -29.20 1.96 -6.33
N ASN A 498 -29.29 0.65 -6.56
CA ASN A 498 -30.54 -0.02 -6.85
C ASN A 498 -30.94 -0.94 -5.70
N GLN A 499 -32.20 -0.86 -5.31
CA GLN A 499 -32.75 -1.77 -4.33
C GLN A 499 -32.95 -3.16 -4.96
N ILE A 500 -32.46 -4.20 -4.29
CA ILE A 500 -32.57 -5.60 -4.71
C ILE A 500 -33.35 -6.47 -3.72
N VAL A 501 -33.47 -6.06 -2.47
CA VAL A 501 -34.33 -6.71 -1.46
C VAL A 501 -35.17 -5.62 -0.77
N PRO A 502 -36.51 -5.82 -0.63
CA PRO A 502 -37.30 -6.95 -1.13
C PRO A 502 -37.32 -7.06 -2.66
N ALA A 503 -37.49 -8.29 -3.16
CA ALA A 503 -37.59 -8.55 -4.60
C ALA A 503 -38.78 -7.80 -5.21
N GLY A 504 -38.62 -7.32 -6.46
CA GLY A 504 -39.67 -6.54 -7.16
C GLY A 504 -39.70 -5.03 -6.84
N ALA A 505 -38.82 -4.55 -5.93
CA ALA A 505 -38.70 -3.13 -5.61
C ALA A 505 -37.69 -2.38 -6.52
N ALA A 506 -37.15 -3.05 -7.53
CA ALA A 506 -36.24 -2.44 -8.50
C ALA A 506 -36.94 -1.27 -9.22
N GLY A 507 -36.27 -0.11 -9.27
CA GLY A 507 -36.82 1.12 -9.86
C GLY A 507 -37.68 1.98 -8.93
N ARG A 508 -38.05 1.51 -7.74
CA ARG A 508 -38.70 2.36 -6.73
C ARG A 508 -37.72 3.42 -6.28
N LYS A 509 -38.10 4.69 -6.38
CA LYS A 509 -37.29 5.80 -5.87
C LYS A 509 -37.28 5.82 -4.36
N ILE A 510 -36.10 5.95 -3.79
CA ILE A 510 -35.84 6.08 -2.37
C ILE A 510 -35.09 7.41 -2.22
N PRO A 511 -35.69 8.46 -1.65
CA PRO A 511 -35.03 9.75 -1.47
C PRO A 511 -33.74 9.61 -0.67
N HIS A 512 -33.78 8.82 0.40
CA HIS A 512 -32.66 8.54 1.27
C HIS A 512 -32.53 7.04 1.54
N LEU A 513 -31.29 6.51 1.60
CA LEU A 513 -31.04 5.06 1.77
C LEU A 513 -31.69 4.45 3.02
N MET A 514 -31.85 5.24 4.10
CA MET A 514 -32.47 4.82 5.36
C MET A 514 -33.97 5.11 5.44
N ASP A 515 -34.57 5.77 4.46
CA ASP A 515 -36.01 6.11 4.50
C ASP A 515 -36.90 4.88 4.73
N GLY A 516 -37.81 5.00 5.71
CA GLY A 516 -38.70 3.90 6.10
C GLY A 516 -38.07 2.81 6.94
N LEU A 517 -36.78 2.94 7.33
CA LEU A 517 -36.06 2.03 8.22
C LEU A 517 -35.84 2.64 9.62
N GLU A 518 -36.38 3.84 9.86
CA GLU A 518 -36.06 4.69 11.01
C GLU A 518 -36.91 4.41 12.24
N ALA A 519 -37.93 3.51 12.16
CA ALA A 519 -39.00 3.33 13.14
C ALA A 519 -38.53 3.06 14.59
N ASP A 520 -37.25 2.88 14.84
CA ASP A 520 -36.69 2.69 16.19
C ASP A 520 -35.22 3.17 16.18
N SER A 521 -35.04 4.48 15.97
CA SER A 521 -33.71 5.08 15.75
C SER A 521 -32.85 5.23 17.01
N GLN A 522 -33.41 5.02 18.20
CA GLN A 522 -32.66 4.99 19.46
C GLN A 522 -31.63 3.86 19.39
N GLY A 523 -30.34 4.21 19.50
CA GLY A 523 -29.30 3.24 19.42
C GLY A 523 -28.73 2.99 18.00
N LEU A 524 -29.39 3.36 16.93
CA LEU A 524 -28.89 3.27 15.56
C LEU A 524 -28.04 4.48 15.14
N ARG A 525 -28.24 5.64 15.77
CA ARG A 525 -27.49 6.87 15.52
C ARG A 525 -26.50 7.18 16.64
N ARG A 526 -25.41 7.84 16.29
CA ARG A 526 -24.50 8.48 17.26
C ARG A 526 -25.08 9.83 17.67
N PRO A 527 -24.86 10.30 18.92
CA PRO A 527 -25.08 11.69 19.23
C PRO A 527 -24.23 12.56 18.30
N GLN A 528 -24.84 13.52 17.62
CA GLN A 528 -24.14 14.50 16.80
C GLN A 528 -24.09 15.83 17.55
N THR A 529 -22.92 16.43 17.63
CA THR A 529 -22.77 17.84 17.98
C THR A 529 -22.98 18.66 16.71
N VAL A 530 -24.14 19.23 16.57
CA VAL A 530 -24.43 20.18 15.47
C VAL A 530 -23.78 21.51 15.84
N THR A 531 -22.87 21.99 15.03
CA THR A 531 -22.41 23.38 15.06
C THR A 531 -23.54 24.27 14.50
N GLU A 532 -24.10 25.13 15.33
CA GLU A 532 -25.36 25.87 15.01
C GLU A 532 -25.21 26.90 13.89
N ASN A 533 -24.02 27.26 13.42
CA ASN A 533 -23.85 28.17 12.28
C ASN A 533 -22.57 27.82 11.50
N PRO A 534 -22.70 27.30 10.28
CA PRO A 534 -21.55 27.14 9.38
C PRO A 534 -20.99 28.54 9.01
N ASP A 535 -19.68 28.66 8.95
CA ASP A 535 -19.00 29.86 8.53
C ASP A 535 -19.35 30.18 7.06
N ALA A 536 -20.15 31.22 6.83
CA ALA A 536 -20.57 31.63 5.50
C ALA A 536 -19.40 31.95 4.56
N ASP A 537 -18.28 32.42 5.10
CA ASP A 537 -17.08 32.72 4.31
C ASP A 537 -16.33 31.42 3.94
N LEU A 538 -16.33 30.43 4.80
CA LEU A 538 -15.83 29.10 4.48
C LEU A 538 -16.62 28.46 3.32
N ILE A 539 -17.95 28.52 3.36
CA ILE A 539 -18.81 27.99 2.29
C ILE A 539 -18.53 28.70 0.96
N LYS A 540 -18.33 30.03 0.98
CA LYS A 540 -17.94 30.78 -0.23
C LYS A 540 -16.58 30.33 -0.76
N ALA A 541 -15.62 30.11 0.12
CA ALA A 541 -14.28 29.61 -0.22
C ALA A 541 -14.36 28.21 -0.85
N LEU A 542 -15.17 27.31 -0.29
CA LEU A 542 -15.37 25.96 -0.83
C LEU A 542 -16.02 25.97 -2.22
N ARG A 543 -17.01 26.83 -2.45
CA ARG A 543 -17.60 27.03 -3.79
C ARG A 543 -16.57 27.52 -4.80
N LEU A 544 -15.70 28.45 -4.40
CA LEU A 544 -14.62 28.93 -5.25
C LEU A 544 -13.63 27.79 -5.57
N ARG A 545 -13.27 26.98 -4.59
CA ARG A 545 -12.43 25.79 -4.79
C ARG A 545 -13.03 24.83 -5.83
N ASN A 546 -14.32 24.53 -5.73
CA ASN A 546 -15.00 23.66 -6.68
C ASN A 546 -15.07 24.26 -8.09
N GLN A 547 -15.23 25.59 -8.21
CA GLN A 547 -15.15 26.28 -9.50
C GLN A 547 -13.76 26.16 -10.12
N VAL A 548 -12.67 26.36 -9.34
CA VAL A 548 -11.30 26.21 -9.82
C VAL A 548 -11.04 24.77 -10.28
N ARG A 549 -11.55 23.77 -9.53
CA ARG A 549 -11.41 22.36 -9.89
C ARG A 549 -12.13 22.05 -11.21
N SER A 550 -13.33 22.55 -11.40
CA SER A 550 -14.09 22.40 -12.65
C SER A 550 -13.37 23.07 -13.84
N LEU A 551 -12.78 24.24 -13.63
CA LEU A 551 -11.97 24.91 -14.63
C LEU A 551 -10.71 24.13 -14.98
N ALA A 552 -10.06 23.49 -14.02
CA ALA A 552 -8.87 22.67 -14.24
C ALA A 552 -9.14 21.44 -15.14
N LEU A 553 -10.36 20.95 -15.15
CA LEU A 553 -10.78 19.82 -16.00
C LEU A 553 -11.19 20.26 -17.41
N ALA A 554 -11.31 21.57 -17.68
CA ALA A 554 -11.71 22.07 -18.98
C ALA A 554 -10.52 22.00 -19.98
N PRO A 555 -10.71 21.49 -21.22
CA PRO A 555 -9.63 21.32 -22.20
C PRO A 555 -8.86 22.59 -22.56
N ALA A 556 -9.52 23.76 -22.50
CA ALA A 556 -8.93 25.07 -22.84
C ALA A 556 -8.58 25.91 -21.60
N SER A 557 -8.36 25.29 -20.46
CA SER A 557 -8.06 25.99 -19.22
C SER A 557 -6.69 26.68 -19.24
N PRO A 558 -6.55 27.92 -18.68
CA PRO A 558 -5.24 28.51 -18.43
C PRO A 558 -4.38 27.71 -17.46
N LEU A 559 -4.98 26.79 -16.71
CA LEU A 559 -4.28 25.87 -15.82
C LEU A 559 -3.53 24.76 -16.59
N ASN A 560 -3.73 24.64 -17.88
CA ASN A 560 -2.97 23.73 -18.76
C ASN A 560 -1.62 24.33 -19.20
N ASP A 561 -1.37 25.62 -18.96
CA ASP A 561 -0.08 26.27 -19.24
C ASP A 561 0.74 26.36 -17.95
N PRO A 562 1.88 25.65 -17.81
CA PRO A 562 2.68 25.66 -16.59
C PRO A 562 3.15 27.06 -16.18
N GLN A 563 3.39 27.97 -17.14
CA GLN A 563 3.88 29.32 -16.87
C GLN A 563 2.78 30.26 -16.35
N LYS A 564 1.52 29.98 -16.68
CA LYS A 564 0.35 30.81 -16.26
C LYS A 564 -0.39 30.20 -15.06
N LEU A 565 -0.09 28.98 -14.71
CA LEU A 565 -0.80 28.22 -13.72
C LEU A 565 -0.81 28.90 -12.35
N GLU A 566 0.34 29.35 -11.87
CA GLU A 566 0.44 30.03 -10.58
C GLU A 566 -0.41 31.30 -10.57
N ALA A 567 -0.25 32.16 -11.57
CA ALA A 567 -1.00 33.43 -11.68
C ALA A 567 -2.52 33.18 -11.74
N ALA A 568 -2.96 32.11 -12.40
CA ALA A 568 -4.36 31.75 -12.50
C ALA A 568 -4.95 31.21 -11.17
N LEU A 569 -4.15 30.56 -10.34
CA LEU A 569 -4.57 30.00 -9.06
C LEU A 569 -4.50 30.98 -7.89
N LEU A 570 -3.57 31.95 -7.91
CA LEU A 570 -3.33 32.87 -6.80
C LEU A 570 -4.61 33.52 -6.24
N PRO A 571 -5.55 34.06 -7.06
CA PRO A 571 -6.76 34.69 -6.54
C PRO A 571 -7.69 33.73 -5.76
N ALA A 572 -7.63 32.47 -6.06
CA ALA A 572 -8.39 31.44 -5.35
C ALA A 572 -7.68 31.00 -4.07
N LEU A 573 -6.35 30.81 -4.15
CA LEU A 573 -5.55 30.35 -3.01
C LEU A 573 -5.55 31.38 -1.87
N GLU A 574 -5.58 32.68 -2.17
CA GLU A 574 -5.64 33.76 -1.16
C GLU A 574 -6.96 33.83 -0.39
N LYS A 575 -8.02 33.26 -0.95
CA LYS A 575 -9.36 33.24 -0.32
C LYS A 575 -9.65 31.93 0.41
N LEU A 576 -8.79 30.93 0.27
CA LEU A 576 -8.95 29.63 0.92
C LEU A 576 -8.12 29.56 2.21
N PRO A 577 -8.60 28.88 3.25
CA PRO A 577 -7.75 28.49 4.38
C PRO A 577 -6.54 27.65 3.88
N ASP A 578 -5.38 27.81 4.52
CA ASP A 578 -4.11 27.19 4.08
C ASP A 578 -4.22 25.68 3.85
N HIS A 579 -4.91 24.96 4.73
CA HIS A 579 -5.07 23.50 4.60
C HIS A 579 -5.91 23.12 3.37
N GLN A 580 -6.92 23.90 3.02
CA GLN A 580 -7.76 23.68 1.83
C GLN A 580 -7.05 24.10 0.54
N ALA A 581 -6.30 25.18 0.58
CA ALA A 581 -5.47 25.62 -0.54
C ALA A 581 -4.38 24.57 -0.86
N ALA A 582 -3.70 24.06 0.16
CA ALA A 582 -2.72 22.99 0.00
C ALA A 582 -3.36 21.70 -0.56
N ALA A 583 -4.54 21.33 -0.07
CA ALA A 583 -5.28 20.16 -0.57
C ALA A 583 -5.71 20.33 -2.04
N LEU A 584 -6.15 21.54 -2.43
CA LEU A 584 -6.48 21.85 -3.84
C LEU A 584 -5.26 21.68 -4.75
N LEU A 585 -4.10 22.23 -4.36
CA LEU A 585 -2.86 22.10 -5.12
C LEU A 585 -2.43 20.64 -5.28
N ALA A 586 -2.48 19.87 -4.20
CA ALA A 586 -2.13 18.46 -4.23
C ALA A 586 -3.05 17.65 -5.17
N ARG A 587 -4.36 17.93 -5.18
CA ARG A 587 -5.31 17.29 -6.10
C ARG A 587 -5.05 17.62 -7.56
N LEU A 588 -4.89 18.89 -7.85
CA LEU A 588 -4.57 19.33 -9.22
C LEU A 588 -3.27 18.69 -9.70
N ALA A 589 -2.24 18.65 -8.83
CA ALA A 589 -0.97 18.02 -9.14
C ALA A 589 -1.12 16.52 -9.44
N ALA A 590 -1.89 15.79 -8.62
CA ALA A 590 -2.14 14.37 -8.84
C ALA A 590 -2.91 14.11 -10.14
N ASN A 591 -3.90 14.93 -10.47
CA ASN A 591 -4.62 14.82 -11.74
C ASN A 591 -3.70 15.01 -12.95
N HIS A 592 -2.89 16.07 -12.94
CA HIS A 592 -1.94 16.32 -14.02
C HIS A 592 -0.87 15.24 -14.11
N SER A 593 -0.41 14.68 -12.99
CA SER A 593 0.56 13.57 -12.97
C SER A 593 0.06 12.35 -13.72
N ARG A 594 -1.22 11.97 -13.52
CA ARG A 594 -1.84 10.81 -14.19
C ARG A 594 -2.12 11.03 -15.66
N GLN A 595 -2.41 12.26 -16.05
CA GLN A 595 -2.60 12.63 -17.45
C GLN A 595 -1.28 12.76 -18.21
N GLY A 596 -0.14 12.50 -17.55
CA GLY A 596 1.18 12.74 -18.13
C GLY A 596 1.55 14.21 -18.31
N ALA A 597 0.75 15.14 -17.79
CA ALA A 597 1.02 16.56 -17.75
C ALA A 597 1.98 16.92 -16.59
N TRP A 598 3.16 16.31 -16.61
CA TRP A 598 4.08 16.33 -15.46
C TRP A 598 4.68 17.70 -15.17
N MET A 599 4.79 18.60 -16.15
CA MET A 599 5.28 19.96 -15.90
C MET A 599 4.28 20.79 -15.08
N GLN A 600 2.98 20.64 -15.37
CA GLN A 600 1.91 21.24 -14.58
C GLN A 600 1.90 20.67 -13.15
N ALA A 601 2.00 19.34 -13.04
CA ALA A 601 2.10 18.68 -11.74
C ALA A 601 3.30 19.18 -10.94
N ARG A 602 4.47 19.33 -11.58
CA ARG A 602 5.69 19.84 -10.94
C ARG A 602 5.49 21.24 -10.37
N GLU A 603 4.95 22.18 -11.17
CA GLU A 603 4.73 23.54 -10.70
C GLU A 603 3.71 23.61 -9.55
N LEU A 604 2.67 22.78 -9.57
CA LEU A 604 1.70 22.67 -8.46
C LEU A 604 2.33 22.11 -7.18
N HIS A 605 3.15 21.07 -7.29
CA HIS A 605 3.88 20.54 -6.14
C HIS A 605 4.89 21.55 -5.58
N ARG A 606 5.61 22.28 -6.44
CA ARG A 606 6.52 23.36 -6.02
C ARG A 606 5.78 24.50 -5.31
N LEU A 607 4.64 24.92 -5.88
CA LEU A 607 3.80 25.94 -5.27
C LEU A 607 3.32 25.54 -3.89
N LEU A 608 2.92 24.26 -3.72
CA LEU A 608 2.52 23.72 -2.43
C LEU A 608 3.67 23.76 -1.42
N VAL A 609 4.85 23.25 -1.78
CA VAL A 609 6.02 23.20 -0.90
C VAL A 609 6.47 24.59 -0.49
N ASN A 610 6.49 25.56 -1.42
CA ASN A 610 6.99 26.90 -1.16
C ASN A 610 6.00 27.75 -0.37
N ARG A 611 4.70 27.65 -0.67
CA ARG A 611 3.68 28.54 -0.09
C ARG A 611 3.11 28.00 1.22
N TYR A 612 3.07 26.68 1.38
CA TYR A 612 2.50 26.01 2.56
C TYR A 612 3.50 25.04 3.22
N PRO A 613 4.69 25.53 3.64
CA PRO A 613 5.78 24.66 4.10
C PRO A 613 5.45 23.85 5.36
N THR A 614 4.46 24.25 6.15
CA THR A 614 3.98 23.56 7.33
C THR A 614 2.86 22.54 7.04
N SER A 615 2.39 22.49 5.79
CA SER A 615 1.32 21.57 5.42
C SER A 615 1.77 20.11 5.55
N PRO A 616 0.91 19.22 6.09
CA PRO A 616 1.17 17.80 6.15
C PRO A 616 1.29 17.14 4.76
N LEU A 617 0.96 17.85 3.67
CA LEU A 617 1.08 17.36 2.30
C LEU A 617 2.45 17.64 1.66
N VAL A 618 3.30 18.44 2.31
CA VAL A 618 4.66 18.78 1.83
C VAL A 618 5.52 17.54 1.62
N PRO A 619 5.59 16.57 2.56
CA PRO A 619 6.39 15.37 2.33
C PRO A 619 6.01 14.57 1.08
N ALA A 620 4.72 14.39 0.82
CA ALA A 620 4.24 13.71 -0.38
C ALA A 620 4.62 14.47 -1.67
N SER A 621 4.50 15.80 -1.64
CA SER A 621 4.90 16.67 -2.75
C SER A 621 6.41 16.64 -2.99
N CYS A 622 7.22 16.66 -1.94
CA CYS A 622 8.68 16.52 -2.05
C CYS A 622 9.08 15.16 -2.63
N ARG A 623 8.45 14.07 -2.18
CA ARG A 623 8.70 12.73 -2.73
C ARG A 623 8.43 12.68 -4.23
N TRP A 624 7.30 13.23 -4.66
CA TRP A 624 6.96 13.29 -6.08
C TRP A 624 7.98 14.12 -6.87
N LEU A 625 8.35 15.30 -6.38
CA LEU A 625 9.35 16.17 -7.01
C LEU A 625 10.73 15.53 -7.11
N ILE A 626 11.15 14.79 -6.07
CA ILE A 626 12.41 14.04 -6.04
C ILE A 626 12.37 12.90 -7.06
N ALA A 627 11.30 12.10 -7.10
CA ALA A 627 11.14 11.02 -8.07
C ALA A 627 11.13 11.58 -9.52
N PHE A 628 10.41 12.66 -9.78
CA PHE A 628 10.39 13.32 -11.08
C PHE A 628 11.77 13.88 -11.46
N GLY A 629 12.42 14.61 -10.57
CA GLY A 629 13.69 15.27 -10.84
C GLY A 629 14.87 14.29 -10.99
N SER A 630 14.86 13.15 -10.28
CA SER A 630 15.87 12.09 -10.42
C SER A 630 15.65 11.23 -11.66
N SER A 631 14.42 11.15 -12.17
CA SER A 631 14.03 10.25 -13.25
C SER A 631 14.63 10.62 -14.62
N GLY A 632 15.42 9.74 -15.18
CA GLY A 632 15.92 9.81 -16.56
C GLY A 632 14.78 9.63 -17.57
N GLU A 633 13.80 8.77 -17.24
CA GLU A 633 12.61 8.49 -18.03
C GLU A 633 11.72 9.74 -18.17
N ALA A 634 11.45 10.42 -17.05
CA ALA A 634 10.65 11.64 -17.04
C ALA A 634 11.33 12.76 -17.83
N ARG A 635 12.65 12.94 -17.66
CA ARG A 635 13.43 13.91 -18.44
C ARG A 635 13.39 13.59 -19.93
N ARG A 636 13.61 12.32 -20.30
CA ARG A 636 13.57 11.92 -21.71
C ARG A 636 12.23 12.23 -22.36
N ARG A 637 11.16 11.92 -21.66
CA ARG A 637 9.83 12.25 -22.13
C ARG A 637 9.61 13.76 -22.30
N PHE A 638 10.08 14.55 -21.36
CA PHE A 638 10.04 16.02 -21.46
C PHE A 638 10.85 16.54 -22.66
N GLU A 639 12.07 16.06 -22.87
CA GLU A 639 12.91 16.41 -24.03
C GLU A 639 12.20 16.11 -25.36
N LEU A 640 11.53 14.98 -25.44
CA LEU A 640 10.79 14.58 -26.65
C LEU A 640 9.57 15.50 -26.87
N SER A 641 8.81 15.85 -25.84
CA SER A 641 7.66 16.76 -25.95
C SER A 641 8.09 18.13 -26.43
N GLN A 642 9.19 18.67 -25.90
CA GLN A 642 9.75 19.97 -26.32
C GLN A 642 10.21 19.96 -27.78
N ARG A 643 10.77 18.84 -28.26
CA ARG A 643 11.17 18.70 -29.67
C ARG A 643 9.97 18.69 -30.60
N VAL A 644 8.87 18.07 -30.21
CA VAL A 644 7.62 18.09 -30.98
C VAL A 644 7.05 19.50 -31.04
N GLU A 645 6.98 20.22 -29.92
CA GLU A 645 6.45 21.59 -29.85
C GLU A 645 7.31 22.58 -30.68
N ARG A 646 8.62 22.37 -30.71
CA ARG A 646 9.55 23.20 -31.50
C ARG A 646 9.64 22.78 -32.99
N GLY A 647 8.89 21.78 -33.43
CA GLY A 647 8.91 21.29 -34.82
C GLY A 647 10.22 20.63 -35.24
N ILE A 648 11.06 20.22 -34.27
CA ILE A 648 12.40 19.62 -34.53
C ILE A 648 12.32 18.14 -34.88
N VAL A 649 11.22 17.45 -34.52
CA VAL A 649 10.99 16.06 -34.90
C VAL A 649 10.15 16.01 -36.16
N GLN A 650 10.74 15.68 -37.27
CA GLN A 650 10.00 15.26 -38.46
C GLN A 650 9.33 13.92 -38.18
N VAL A 651 8.08 13.97 -37.74
CA VAL A 651 7.18 12.82 -37.85
C VAL A 651 6.85 12.70 -39.34
N GLY A 652 7.39 11.73 -40.01
CA GLY A 652 7.33 11.59 -41.46
C GLY A 652 5.96 11.76 -42.09
N GLN A 653 5.63 12.99 -42.36
CA GLN A 653 4.69 13.51 -43.34
C GLN A 653 4.76 15.04 -43.28
N ALA A 654 4.64 15.66 -44.47
CA ALA A 654 4.77 17.08 -44.71
C ALA A 654 4.11 17.97 -43.63
N VAL A 655 4.90 18.77 -42.91
CA VAL A 655 4.38 19.78 -41.98
C VAL A 655 3.78 20.91 -42.79
N ALA A 656 2.48 21.13 -42.64
CA ALA A 656 1.83 22.35 -43.18
C ALA A 656 2.11 23.53 -42.22
N PHE A 657 2.92 24.47 -42.65
CA PHE A 657 3.05 25.74 -41.98
C PHE A 657 1.96 26.71 -42.55
N ASN A 658 1.10 27.22 -41.68
CA ASN A 658 -0.03 28.08 -42.07
C ASN A 658 -0.97 27.53 -43.16
N GLY A 659 -1.26 26.24 -43.11
CA GLY A 659 -2.25 25.62 -44.02
C GLY A 659 -1.83 25.50 -45.49
N LYS A 660 -0.57 25.75 -45.84
CA LYS A 660 -0.02 25.55 -47.17
C LYS A 660 1.00 24.41 -47.17
N GLN A 661 0.76 23.43 -48.04
CA GLN A 661 1.74 22.38 -48.32
C GLN A 661 3.00 22.98 -48.94
N ILE A 662 4.14 22.81 -48.29
CA ILE A 662 5.44 23.26 -48.81
C ILE A 662 6.01 22.10 -49.64
N ASP A 663 6.24 22.35 -50.92
CA ASP A 663 6.93 21.43 -51.81
C ASP A 663 8.45 21.45 -51.46
N PRO A 664 9.01 20.38 -50.92
CA PRO A 664 10.41 20.39 -50.50
C PRO A 664 11.42 20.50 -51.64
N THR A 665 10.96 20.41 -52.90
CA THR A 665 11.83 20.49 -54.11
C THR A 665 11.99 21.92 -54.65
N LYS A 666 11.20 22.90 -54.17
CA LYS A 666 11.14 24.25 -54.70
C LYS A 666 11.62 25.39 -53.77
N THR A 667 12.00 25.09 -52.56
CA THR A 667 12.55 26.09 -51.60
C THR A 667 14.06 26.21 -51.75
N PRO A 668 14.59 27.43 -52.06
CA PRO A 668 16.04 27.62 -51.96
C PRO A 668 16.48 27.41 -50.53
N ARG A 669 17.46 26.54 -50.33
CA ARG A 669 18.08 26.35 -49.03
C ARG A 669 18.85 27.64 -48.66
N PRO A 670 18.42 28.40 -47.66
CA PRO A 670 19.31 29.35 -46.99
C PRO A 670 20.38 28.52 -46.23
N ASP A 671 21.47 29.17 -45.82
CA ASP A 671 22.52 28.58 -45.02
C ASP A 671 22.01 28.00 -43.69
N THR A 672 21.30 26.93 -43.81
CA THR A 672 20.57 26.25 -42.72
C THR A 672 21.50 25.43 -41.82
N GLU A 673 22.73 25.15 -42.29
CA GLU A 673 23.68 24.39 -41.47
C GLU A 673 24.17 25.16 -40.25
N PHE A 674 24.41 26.48 -40.35
CA PHE A 674 24.85 27.30 -39.22
C PHE A 674 23.70 27.59 -38.23
N ALA A 675 22.51 27.90 -38.72
CA ALA A 675 21.31 28.10 -37.89
C ALA A 675 20.92 26.81 -37.18
N ASN A 676 20.89 25.68 -37.88
CA ASN A 676 20.58 24.37 -37.30
C ASN A 676 21.64 23.90 -36.29
N ARG A 677 22.90 24.24 -36.49
CA ARG A 677 24.01 23.95 -35.55
C ARG A 677 23.90 24.81 -34.30
N PHE A 678 23.66 26.10 -34.44
CA PHE A 678 23.48 27.03 -33.32
C PHE A 678 22.21 26.70 -32.50
N GLU A 679 21.07 26.41 -33.14
CA GLU A 679 19.86 25.92 -32.45
C GLU A 679 20.07 24.60 -31.75
N ARG A 680 20.78 23.63 -32.37
CA ARG A 680 21.14 22.36 -31.70
C ARG A 680 22.03 22.58 -30.48
N GLU A 681 23.08 23.39 -30.60
CA GLU A 681 23.99 23.65 -29.50
C GLU A 681 23.32 24.42 -28.37
N THR A 682 22.47 25.41 -28.68
CA THR A 682 21.70 26.14 -27.67
C THR A 682 20.63 25.28 -27.00
N SER A 683 19.96 24.41 -27.75
CA SER A 683 19.00 23.46 -27.19
C SER A 683 19.68 22.47 -26.24
N ILE A 684 20.84 21.91 -26.62
CA ILE A 684 21.60 20.99 -25.76
C ILE A 684 22.09 21.68 -24.48
N LEU A 685 22.53 22.94 -24.55
CA LEU A 685 22.93 23.71 -23.38
C LEU A 685 21.75 23.99 -22.43
N ASN A 686 20.62 24.39 -22.97
CA ASN A 686 19.40 24.63 -22.18
C ASN A 686 18.91 23.36 -21.51
N ASP A 687 18.88 22.23 -22.23
CA ASP A 687 18.46 20.92 -21.70
C ASP A 687 19.40 20.44 -20.57
N ARG A 688 20.71 20.70 -20.68
CA ARG A 688 21.69 20.38 -19.63
C ARG A 688 21.53 21.26 -18.39
N THR A 689 21.32 22.56 -18.59
CA THR A 689 21.11 23.51 -17.48
C THR A 689 19.83 23.13 -16.71
N GLN A 690 18.77 22.82 -17.41
CA GLN A 690 17.51 22.41 -16.80
C GLN A 690 17.64 21.05 -16.07
N THR A 691 18.31 20.08 -16.67
CA THR A 691 18.60 18.78 -16.04
C THR A 691 19.36 18.99 -14.73
N ARG A 692 20.38 19.83 -14.74
CA ARG A 692 21.15 20.14 -13.53
C ARG A 692 20.27 20.77 -12.45
N GLN A 693 19.44 21.74 -12.80
CA GLN A 693 18.55 22.40 -11.86
C GLN A 693 17.60 21.40 -11.19
N TRP A 694 17.03 20.45 -11.94
CA TRP A 694 16.12 19.44 -11.38
C TRP A 694 16.85 18.49 -10.43
N LEU A 695 18.07 18.08 -10.77
CA LEU A 695 18.87 17.22 -9.91
C LEU A 695 19.33 17.96 -8.63
N GLU A 696 19.71 19.23 -8.70
CA GLU A 696 20.04 20.08 -7.55
C GLU A 696 18.79 20.29 -6.65
N GLU A 697 17.62 20.47 -7.25
CA GLU A 697 16.34 20.57 -6.53
C GLU A 697 16.06 19.29 -5.72
N CYS A 698 16.34 18.08 -6.25
CA CYS A 698 16.19 16.83 -5.50
C CYS A 698 17.02 16.83 -4.22
N VAL A 699 18.27 17.30 -4.28
CA VAL A 699 19.15 17.37 -3.10
C VAL A 699 18.64 18.40 -2.09
N THR A 700 18.13 19.53 -2.56
CA THR A 700 17.54 20.57 -1.71
C THR A 700 16.28 20.09 -1.01
N LEU A 701 15.39 19.42 -1.74
CA LEU A 701 14.13 18.88 -1.20
C LEU A 701 14.37 17.78 -0.16
N ALA A 702 15.44 17.01 -0.25
CA ALA A 702 15.84 16.09 0.81
C ALA A 702 16.10 16.81 2.14
N GLY A 703 16.66 18.04 2.10
CA GLY A 703 16.81 18.91 3.27
C GLY A 703 15.47 19.39 3.83
N VAL A 704 14.52 19.73 2.96
CA VAL A 704 13.14 20.12 3.37
C VAL A 704 12.46 18.95 4.09
N LEU A 705 12.59 17.73 3.57
CA LEU A 705 12.04 16.54 4.20
C LEU A 705 12.60 16.30 5.61
N SER A 706 13.86 16.63 5.86
CA SER A 706 14.47 16.50 7.19
C SER A 706 13.80 17.38 8.24
N ALA A 707 13.24 18.53 7.85
CA ALA A 707 12.47 19.40 8.74
C ALA A 707 11.10 18.80 9.12
N HIS A 708 10.56 17.87 8.32
CA HIS A 708 9.28 17.18 8.56
C HIS A 708 9.43 15.86 9.32
N GLY A 709 10.63 15.46 9.68
CA GLY A 709 10.92 14.27 10.49
C GLY A 709 11.98 13.35 9.88
N THR A 710 12.78 12.76 10.72
CA THR A 710 13.92 11.91 10.32
C THR A 710 13.46 10.66 9.56
N GLN A 711 12.33 10.05 9.92
CA GLN A 711 11.80 8.87 9.23
C GLN A 711 11.43 9.14 7.77
N VAL A 712 10.90 10.34 7.48
CA VAL A 712 10.53 10.73 6.11
C VAL A 712 11.76 11.02 5.27
N ALA A 713 12.72 11.71 5.88
CA ALA A 713 13.98 12.04 5.21
C ALA A 713 14.85 10.80 4.96
N GLU A 714 14.81 9.81 5.85
CA GLU A 714 15.57 8.57 5.75
C GLU A 714 14.85 7.42 5.06
N ASP A 715 13.64 7.66 4.53
CA ASP A 715 12.91 6.68 3.73
C ASP A 715 13.79 6.20 2.56
N PRO A 716 14.11 4.90 2.48
CA PRO A 716 14.97 4.38 1.44
C PRO A 716 14.50 4.70 0.02
N VAL A 717 13.19 4.71 -0.24
CA VAL A 717 12.63 5.08 -1.55
C VAL A 717 13.06 6.49 -1.96
N VAL A 718 12.94 7.45 -1.03
CA VAL A 718 13.36 8.84 -1.26
C VAL A 718 14.87 8.92 -1.41
N GLN A 719 15.60 8.26 -0.52
CA GLN A 719 17.05 8.36 -0.48
C GLN A 719 17.71 7.73 -1.71
N PHE A 720 17.24 6.59 -2.22
CA PHE A 720 17.78 6.01 -3.44
C PHE A 720 17.61 6.95 -4.65
N ALA A 721 16.46 7.62 -4.76
CA ALA A 721 16.23 8.64 -5.78
C ALA A 721 17.18 9.85 -5.61
N VAL A 722 17.41 10.32 -4.37
CA VAL A 722 18.38 11.39 -4.07
C VAL A 722 19.81 10.95 -4.41
N GLN A 723 20.21 9.72 -4.07
CA GLN A 723 21.54 9.21 -4.40
C GLN A 723 21.71 9.01 -5.91
N SER A 724 20.65 8.61 -6.64
CA SER A 724 20.63 8.61 -8.09
C SER A 724 20.84 10.02 -8.66
N ALA A 725 20.12 11.03 -8.14
CA ALA A 725 20.32 12.43 -8.53
C ALA A 725 21.78 12.89 -8.30
N LYS A 726 22.38 12.56 -7.16
CA LYS A 726 23.78 12.88 -6.86
C LYS A 726 24.76 12.23 -7.86
N ARG A 727 24.58 10.95 -8.21
CA ARG A 727 25.40 10.27 -9.23
C ARG A 727 25.28 10.94 -10.60
N GLN A 728 24.08 11.34 -10.97
CA GLN A 728 23.81 12.03 -12.23
C GLN A 728 24.42 13.44 -12.26
N LEU A 729 24.35 14.19 -11.15
CA LEU A 729 25.01 15.48 -11.00
C LEU A 729 26.54 15.36 -11.20
N GLY A 730 27.17 14.31 -10.68
CA GLY A 730 28.56 14.02 -10.90
C GLY A 730 28.90 13.95 -12.40
N ARG A 731 28.12 13.20 -13.15
CA ARG A 731 28.31 13.05 -14.62
C ARG A 731 28.06 14.33 -15.41
N VAL A 732 27.09 15.13 -15.00
CA VAL A 732 26.80 16.45 -15.64
C VAL A 732 27.94 17.44 -15.37
N ALA A 733 28.59 17.38 -14.19
CA ALA A 733 29.70 18.24 -13.84
C ALA A 733 31.00 17.91 -14.65
N GLU A 734 31.28 16.61 -14.92
CA GLU A 734 32.41 16.20 -15.78
C GLU A 734 32.33 16.77 -17.21
N THR A 735 31.10 16.92 -17.73
CA THR A 735 30.88 17.56 -19.04
C THR A 735 31.09 19.08 -19.03
N ARG A 736 31.20 19.70 -17.85
CA ARG A 736 31.34 21.16 -17.68
C ARG A 736 32.74 21.68 -18.02
N ASP A 737 33.77 20.88 -17.82
CA ASP A 737 35.15 21.29 -18.16
C ASP A 737 35.33 21.45 -19.67
N PHE A 738 34.60 20.73 -20.48
CA PHE A 738 34.55 20.90 -21.93
C PHE A 738 33.89 22.23 -22.35
N ASN A 739 32.86 22.69 -21.61
CA ASN A 739 32.14 23.93 -21.93
C ASN A 739 32.85 25.20 -21.43
N LYS A 740 33.69 25.13 -20.39
CA LYS A 740 34.55 26.27 -19.98
C LYS A 740 35.47 26.73 -21.09
N THR A 741 35.87 25.83 -21.98
CA THR A 741 36.68 26.11 -23.14
C THR A 741 35.91 26.87 -24.25
N LEU A 742 34.59 26.76 -24.28
CA LEU A 742 33.72 27.35 -25.30
C LEU A 742 33.12 28.74 -24.94
N LEU A 743 32.88 29.01 -23.66
CA LEU A 743 32.09 30.18 -23.22
C LEU A 743 32.91 31.35 -22.63
N GLY A 744 34.21 31.25 -22.51
CA GLY A 744 35.08 32.32 -22.01
C GLY A 744 34.94 32.62 -20.49
N PRO A 745 35.86 33.48 -19.94
CA PRO A 745 36.06 33.56 -18.48
C PRO A 745 35.02 34.35 -17.65
N ASN A 746 33.95 34.88 -18.23
CA ASN A 746 33.06 35.85 -17.54
C ASN A 746 31.68 35.37 -17.12
N GLY A 747 31.40 34.06 -17.16
CA GLY A 747 30.16 33.52 -16.62
C GLY A 747 30.30 33.20 -15.11
N ALA A 748 29.97 34.19 -14.25
CA ALA A 748 29.98 34.00 -12.79
C ALA A 748 28.82 33.12 -12.34
N GLU A 749 29.04 31.82 -12.27
CA GLU A 749 28.16 30.90 -11.56
C GLU A 749 28.83 30.42 -10.25
N ALA A 750 28.00 30.19 -9.23
CA ALA A 750 28.46 29.62 -7.95
C ALA A 750 29.34 28.38 -8.17
N PRO A 751 30.37 28.15 -7.35
CA PRO A 751 31.28 27.02 -7.51
C PRO A 751 30.50 25.71 -7.37
N ALA A 752 30.47 24.94 -8.47
CA ALA A 752 29.91 23.60 -8.42
C ALA A 752 30.75 22.72 -7.50
N ARG A 753 30.11 21.93 -6.64
CA ARG A 753 30.82 20.90 -5.86
C ARG A 753 31.53 19.94 -6.84
N PRO A 754 32.73 19.46 -6.50
CA PRO A 754 33.45 18.52 -7.37
C PRO A 754 32.62 17.25 -7.64
N ALA A 755 32.63 16.74 -8.87
CA ALA A 755 31.88 15.55 -9.27
C ALA A 755 32.16 14.33 -8.37
N GLY A 756 33.42 14.12 -8.02
CA GLY A 756 33.84 13.04 -7.14
C GLY A 756 33.31 13.12 -5.71
N GLU A 757 32.97 14.33 -5.21
CA GLU A 757 32.40 14.50 -3.87
C GLU A 757 30.96 13.95 -3.81
N MET A 758 30.13 14.31 -4.78
CA MET A 758 28.72 13.87 -4.84
C MET A 758 28.59 12.37 -5.03
N GLU A 759 29.44 11.78 -5.86
CA GLU A 759 29.49 10.32 -6.05
C GLU A 759 30.03 9.62 -4.79
N GLY A 760 30.99 10.24 -4.11
CA GLY A 760 31.53 9.79 -2.82
C GLY A 760 30.46 9.77 -1.73
N GLU A 761 29.60 10.80 -1.63
CA GLU A 761 28.48 10.86 -0.70
C GLU A 761 27.47 9.74 -0.96
N ALA A 762 27.10 9.50 -2.22
CA ALA A 762 26.20 8.42 -2.59
C ALA A 762 26.77 7.04 -2.21
N ARG A 763 28.05 6.79 -2.46
CA ARG A 763 28.72 5.55 -2.02
C ARG A 763 28.75 5.41 -0.51
N ALA A 764 29.06 6.47 0.22
CA ALA A 764 29.06 6.47 1.68
C ALA A 764 27.68 6.14 2.25
N TYR A 765 26.61 6.68 1.64
CA TYR A 765 25.24 6.36 2.02
C TYR A 765 24.94 4.87 1.82
N HIS A 766 25.20 4.31 0.63
CA HIS A 766 24.94 2.90 0.34
C HIS A 766 25.73 1.97 1.25
N ARG A 767 27.01 2.28 1.52
CA ARG A 767 27.83 1.50 2.47
C ARG A 767 27.26 1.51 3.88
N ARG A 768 26.84 2.67 4.37
CA ARG A 768 26.19 2.80 5.70
C ARG A 768 24.91 1.96 5.75
N LEU A 769 24.06 2.06 4.74
CA LEU A 769 22.78 1.35 4.66
C LEU A 769 22.98 -0.17 4.57
N ALA A 770 23.92 -0.64 3.76
CA ALA A 770 24.27 -2.06 3.64
C ALA A 770 24.78 -2.66 4.95
N ASN A 771 25.43 -1.86 5.80
CA ASN A 771 25.93 -2.30 7.11
C ASN A 771 24.88 -2.18 8.21
N ALA A 772 23.96 -1.22 8.12
CA ALA A 772 22.98 -0.94 9.18
C ALA A 772 21.74 -1.82 9.10
N LEU A 773 21.33 -2.23 7.88
CA LEU A 773 20.11 -3.01 7.68
C LEU A 773 20.35 -4.52 7.83
N PRO A 774 19.35 -5.28 8.30
CA PRO A 774 19.44 -6.74 8.40
C PRO A 774 19.59 -7.40 7.01
N PRO A 775 20.17 -8.64 6.95
CA PRO A 775 20.43 -9.35 5.70
C PRO A 775 19.20 -9.51 4.80
N GLU A 776 18.03 -9.65 5.40
CA GLU A 776 16.75 -9.88 4.72
C GLU A 776 16.14 -8.60 4.14
N SER A 777 16.69 -7.44 4.49
CA SER A 777 16.17 -6.16 4.00
C SER A 777 16.40 -6.02 2.50
N PRO A 778 15.33 -5.76 1.70
CA PRO A 778 15.44 -5.52 0.27
C PRO A 778 16.36 -4.33 -0.05
N TRP A 779 16.36 -3.31 0.80
CA TRP A 779 17.18 -2.12 0.66
C TRP A 779 18.66 -2.37 0.96
N ARG A 780 18.98 -3.34 1.84
CA ARG A 780 20.38 -3.77 2.05
C ARG A 780 20.97 -4.36 0.79
N THR A 781 20.25 -5.25 0.13
CA THR A 781 20.72 -5.88 -1.11
C THR A 781 20.75 -4.89 -2.28
N ALA A 782 19.82 -3.91 -2.32
CA ALA A 782 19.87 -2.81 -3.28
C ALA A 782 21.11 -1.93 -3.05
N ALA A 783 21.40 -1.55 -1.80
CA ALA A 783 22.61 -0.80 -1.46
C ALA A 783 23.89 -1.58 -1.79
N ALA A 784 23.93 -2.89 -1.53
CA ALA A 784 25.04 -3.76 -1.88
C ALA A 784 25.24 -3.84 -3.41
N LEU A 785 24.16 -3.84 -4.20
CA LEU A 785 24.23 -3.77 -5.66
C LEU A 785 24.86 -2.45 -6.12
N GLU A 786 24.44 -1.31 -5.58
CA GLU A 786 25.01 -0.01 -5.94
C GLU A 786 26.49 0.09 -5.59
N MET A 787 26.93 -0.49 -4.46
CA MET A 787 28.33 -0.59 -4.10
C MET A 787 29.09 -1.51 -5.08
N TRP A 788 28.53 -2.68 -5.38
CA TRP A 788 29.14 -3.59 -6.35
C TRP A 788 29.26 -2.96 -7.74
N LEU A 789 28.25 -2.22 -8.18
CA LEU A 789 28.30 -1.49 -9.46
C LEU A 789 29.38 -0.41 -9.49
N ALA A 790 29.72 0.19 -8.35
CA ALA A 790 30.80 1.17 -8.25
C ALA A 790 32.20 0.53 -8.15
N GLU A 791 32.33 -0.57 -7.42
CA GLU A 791 33.62 -1.15 -7.05
C GLU A 791 33.98 -2.40 -7.87
N ARG A 792 32.97 -3.11 -8.41
CA ARG A 792 33.11 -4.37 -9.18
C ARG A 792 33.88 -5.48 -8.45
N ALA A 793 33.86 -5.47 -7.12
CA ALA A 793 34.53 -6.43 -6.27
C ALA A 793 33.59 -7.54 -5.79
N GLY A 794 34.03 -8.81 -5.88
CA GLY A 794 33.25 -9.97 -5.44
C GLY A 794 32.08 -10.35 -6.37
N GLU A 795 31.21 -11.23 -5.89
CA GLU A 795 29.99 -11.63 -6.62
C GLU A 795 28.95 -10.54 -6.61
N CYS A 796 28.21 -10.41 -7.72
CA CYS A 796 27.08 -9.49 -7.80
C CYS A 796 25.95 -9.94 -6.84
N PRO A 797 25.49 -9.10 -5.91
CA PRO A 797 24.50 -9.48 -4.91
C PRO A 797 23.09 -9.72 -5.48
N ARG A 798 22.89 -9.43 -6.76
CA ARG A 798 21.63 -9.55 -7.49
C ARG A 798 21.86 -10.28 -8.82
N PRO A 799 20.80 -10.85 -9.45
CA PRO A 799 20.91 -11.35 -10.81
C PRO A 799 21.49 -10.29 -11.74
N LEU A 800 22.50 -10.71 -12.53
CA LEU A 800 23.22 -9.85 -13.46
C LEU A 800 23.01 -10.37 -14.87
N LEU A 801 22.50 -9.51 -15.77
CA LEU A 801 22.46 -9.76 -17.21
C LEU A 801 23.52 -8.90 -17.91
N ALA A 802 24.51 -9.56 -18.47
CA ALA A 802 25.50 -8.93 -19.34
C ALA A 802 24.88 -8.69 -20.72
N CYS A 803 24.57 -7.44 -21.05
CA CYS A 803 24.01 -7.02 -22.32
C CYS A 803 25.15 -6.78 -23.32
N LYS A 804 25.27 -7.66 -24.27
CA LYS A 804 26.31 -7.55 -25.33
C LYS A 804 25.79 -6.68 -26.48
N LYS A 805 26.69 -5.94 -27.10
CA LYS A 805 26.38 -5.22 -28.34
C LYS A 805 26.07 -6.21 -29.46
N ALA A 806 25.01 -5.96 -30.22
CA ALA A 806 24.64 -6.80 -31.34
C ALA A 806 25.70 -6.78 -32.45
N PRO A 807 26.11 -7.93 -32.97
CA PRO A 807 27.02 -7.99 -34.08
C PRO A 807 26.41 -7.48 -35.39
N GLY A 808 25.12 -7.40 -35.47
CA GLY A 808 24.30 -6.88 -36.59
C GLY A 808 22.86 -6.75 -36.16
N ARG A 809 22.08 -6.05 -36.96
CA ARG A 809 20.63 -5.91 -36.69
C ARG A 809 19.91 -7.24 -36.92
N PRO A 810 19.13 -7.74 -35.94
CA PRO A 810 18.32 -8.93 -36.15
C PRO A 810 17.18 -8.66 -37.14
N LEU A 811 16.76 -9.70 -37.85
CA LEU A 811 15.55 -9.70 -38.65
C LEU A 811 14.35 -10.01 -37.72
N LEU A 812 13.49 -9.02 -37.49
CA LEU A 812 12.33 -9.20 -36.60
C LEU A 812 11.24 -10.06 -37.31
N ASP A 813 11.46 -11.36 -37.40
CA ASP A 813 10.51 -12.31 -37.98
C ASP A 813 9.88 -13.24 -36.92
N GLY A 814 10.36 -13.18 -35.67
CA GLY A 814 9.88 -13.95 -34.53
C GLY A 814 10.53 -15.34 -34.42
N LYS A 815 11.53 -15.70 -35.23
CA LYS A 815 12.12 -17.04 -35.22
C LYS A 815 13.33 -17.20 -34.29
N LEU A 816 14.00 -16.12 -33.93
CA LEU A 816 15.13 -16.08 -33.00
C LEU A 816 16.39 -16.86 -33.53
N GLU A 817 16.54 -16.94 -34.85
CA GLU A 817 17.64 -17.63 -35.50
C GLU A 817 18.88 -16.74 -35.68
N ASP A 818 18.75 -15.43 -35.48
CA ASP A 818 19.83 -14.45 -35.64
C ASP A 818 21.00 -14.68 -34.68
N PRO A 819 22.24 -14.40 -35.13
CA PRO A 819 23.47 -14.58 -34.32
C PRO A 819 23.43 -13.81 -32.98
N VAL A 820 22.67 -12.71 -32.89
CA VAL A 820 22.54 -11.87 -31.69
C VAL A 820 21.93 -12.65 -30.50
N TRP A 821 21.10 -13.64 -30.79
CA TRP A 821 20.40 -14.44 -29.78
C TRP A 821 21.16 -15.67 -29.29
N GLN A 822 22.25 -16.07 -30.00
CA GLN A 822 22.98 -17.27 -29.66
C GLN A 822 23.66 -17.16 -28.28
N GLY A 823 23.27 -18.03 -27.35
CA GLY A 823 23.79 -18.07 -25.98
C GLY A 823 23.37 -16.88 -25.10
N ALA A 824 22.45 -16.02 -25.58
CA ALA A 824 22.00 -14.82 -24.85
C ALA A 824 20.88 -15.09 -23.85
N PHE A 825 20.11 -16.17 -24.02
CA PHE A 825 18.91 -16.43 -23.23
C PHE A 825 19.16 -16.72 -21.74
N ARG A 826 18.27 -16.21 -20.91
CA ARG A 826 18.20 -16.44 -19.46
C ARG A 826 16.81 -16.91 -19.08
N SER A 827 16.74 -17.94 -18.24
CA SER A 827 15.46 -18.50 -17.79
C SER A 827 14.80 -17.65 -16.71
N LEU A 828 13.49 -17.51 -16.78
CA LEU A 828 12.66 -17.04 -15.67
C LEU A 828 12.49 -18.14 -14.63
N ARG A 829 12.32 -17.77 -13.39
CA ARG A 829 12.07 -18.68 -12.26
C ARG A 829 10.54 -18.76 -12.00
N GLY A 830 10.10 -19.89 -11.48
CA GLY A 830 8.69 -20.18 -11.14
C GLY A 830 8.03 -21.16 -12.11
N GLY A 831 7.02 -21.89 -11.61
CA GLY A 831 6.35 -22.92 -12.37
C GLY A 831 7.19 -24.18 -12.62
N LYS A 832 6.70 -25.06 -13.49
CA LYS A 832 7.42 -26.29 -13.90
C LYS A 832 8.58 -25.94 -14.83
N ALA A 833 9.67 -26.70 -14.78
CA ALA A 833 10.88 -26.48 -15.59
C ALA A 833 10.60 -26.43 -17.10
N GLU A 834 9.72 -27.30 -17.60
CA GLU A 834 9.30 -27.37 -19.01
C GLU A 834 8.44 -26.18 -19.50
N GLU A 835 7.89 -25.41 -18.55
CA GLU A 835 7.07 -24.24 -18.84
C GLU A 835 7.82 -22.90 -18.62
N GLN A 836 9.08 -22.96 -18.18
CA GLN A 836 9.85 -21.76 -17.88
C GLN A 836 10.19 -20.99 -19.15
N ALA A 837 9.79 -19.72 -19.17
CA ALA A 837 10.16 -18.82 -20.26
C ALA A 837 11.62 -18.42 -20.16
N GLN A 838 12.17 -18.08 -21.31
CA GLN A 838 13.50 -17.54 -21.44
C GLN A 838 13.45 -16.18 -22.15
N PHE A 839 14.34 -15.28 -21.79
CA PHE A 839 14.43 -13.98 -22.44
C PHE A 839 15.88 -13.62 -22.73
N ALA A 840 16.08 -12.74 -23.70
CA ALA A 840 17.39 -12.20 -24.07
C ALA A 840 17.27 -10.70 -24.34
N ILE A 841 18.34 -9.95 -24.07
CA ILE A 841 18.45 -8.53 -24.37
C ILE A 841 19.81 -8.27 -25.03
N SER A 842 19.79 -7.46 -26.09
CA SER A 842 20.97 -6.96 -26.78
C SER A 842 20.76 -5.51 -27.20
N TYR A 843 21.75 -4.81 -27.67
CA TYR A 843 21.65 -3.41 -28.10
C TYR A 843 22.65 -3.07 -29.22
N ASP A 844 22.34 -2.01 -29.95
CA ASP A 844 23.28 -1.31 -30.82
C ASP A 844 23.25 0.21 -30.53
N SER A 845 23.71 1.04 -31.46
CA SER A 845 23.69 2.50 -31.30
C SER A 845 22.29 3.12 -31.42
N GLU A 846 21.29 2.39 -31.93
CA GLU A 846 19.96 2.91 -32.24
C GLU A 846 18.85 2.17 -31.50
N PHE A 847 19.01 0.89 -31.20
CA PHE A 847 17.94 0.04 -30.67
C PHE A 847 18.40 -0.77 -29.44
N LEU A 848 17.43 -0.97 -28.53
CA LEU A 848 17.45 -2.04 -27.56
C LEU A 848 16.61 -3.19 -28.12
N TYR A 849 17.20 -4.35 -28.28
CA TYR A 849 16.57 -5.56 -28.78
C TYR A 849 16.12 -6.44 -27.63
N LEU A 850 14.87 -6.87 -27.68
CA LEU A 850 14.26 -7.74 -26.66
C LEU A 850 13.76 -9.01 -27.35
N ALA A 851 14.04 -10.15 -26.73
CA ALA A 851 13.53 -11.44 -27.21
C ALA A 851 13.02 -12.30 -26.07
N ALA A 852 12.06 -13.16 -26.36
CA ALA A 852 11.63 -14.19 -25.41
C ALA A 852 11.11 -15.44 -26.11
N ILE A 853 11.33 -16.57 -25.40
CA ILE A 853 10.76 -17.88 -25.73
C ILE A 853 9.83 -18.26 -24.58
N CYS A 854 8.59 -18.52 -24.90
CA CYS A 854 7.51 -18.77 -23.93
C CYS A 854 6.89 -20.16 -24.16
N PRO A 855 7.44 -21.24 -23.52
CA PRO A 855 6.89 -22.57 -23.66
C PRO A 855 5.44 -22.64 -23.12
N SER A 856 4.57 -23.26 -23.88
CA SER A 856 3.14 -23.43 -23.57
C SER A 856 2.69 -24.83 -24.02
N PRO A 857 3.20 -25.91 -23.41
CA PRO A 857 2.94 -27.28 -23.82
C PRO A 857 1.44 -27.57 -23.76
N GLY A 858 0.89 -28.12 -24.84
CA GLY A 858 -0.54 -28.45 -24.95
C GLY A 858 -1.48 -27.28 -25.21
N ALA A 859 -0.99 -26.05 -25.32
CA ALA A 859 -1.82 -24.91 -25.71
C ALA A 859 -1.98 -24.85 -27.25
N SER A 860 -3.18 -24.53 -27.71
CA SER A 860 -3.44 -24.26 -29.12
C SER A 860 -2.80 -22.93 -29.55
N PRO A 861 -2.29 -22.81 -30.77
CA PRO A 861 -1.80 -21.56 -31.29
C PRO A 861 -2.90 -20.48 -31.27
N VAL A 862 -2.50 -19.26 -30.93
CA VAL A 862 -3.42 -18.11 -30.90
C VAL A 862 -3.26 -17.31 -32.19
N GLU A 863 -4.38 -16.97 -32.81
CA GLU A 863 -4.36 -16.17 -34.03
C GLU A 863 -3.78 -14.78 -33.75
N PRO A 864 -2.79 -14.32 -34.50
CA PRO A 864 -2.21 -13.01 -34.37
C PRO A 864 -3.25 -11.90 -34.61
N LEU A 865 -3.12 -10.78 -33.90
CA LEU A 865 -3.98 -9.61 -34.13
C LEU A 865 -3.78 -9.08 -35.54
N ALA A 866 -4.88 -8.98 -36.29
CA ALA A 866 -4.88 -8.45 -37.67
C ALA A 866 -4.46 -6.96 -37.68
N THR A 867 -4.86 -6.20 -36.69
CA THR A 867 -4.49 -4.80 -36.48
C THR A 867 -4.12 -4.59 -35.04
N ARG A 868 -3.01 -3.90 -34.77
CA ARG A 868 -2.61 -3.49 -33.43
C ARG A 868 -3.14 -2.09 -33.17
N THR A 869 -3.99 -1.99 -32.18
CA THR A 869 -4.36 -0.72 -31.57
C THR A 869 -3.42 -0.45 -30.39
N ARG A 870 -3.37 0.77 -29.92
CA ARG A 870 -2.65 1.15 -28.71
C ARG A 870 -3.15 0.34 -27.49
N ASP A 871 -2.23 -0.02 -26.59
CA ASP A 871 -2.53 -0.69 -25.33
C ASP A 871 -3.46 -1.91 -25.46
N CYS A 872 -3.22 -2.74 -26.49
CA CYS A 872 -4.06 -3.89 -26.82
C CYS A 872 -3.59 -5.23 -26.22
N ALA A 873 -2.51 -5.24 -25.42
CA ALA A 873 -2.08 -6.45 -24.70
C ALA A 873 -3.16 -6.87 -23.71
N SER A 874 -3.66 -8.10 -23.85
CA SER A 874 -4.76 -8.59 -23.03
C SER A 874 -4.26 -9.26 -21.76
N PRO A 875 -4.78 -8.90 -20.55
CA PRO A 875 -4.48 -9.62 -19.32
C PRO A 875 -4.99 -11.07 -19.32
N ARG A 876 -5.92 -11.41 -20.22
CA ARG A 876 -6.47 -12.75 -20.41
C ARG A 876 -5.62 -13.65 -21.31
N ARG A 877 -4.47 -13.16 -21.80
CA ARG A 877 -3.54 -13.91 -22.64
C ARG A 877 -2.22 -14.12 -21.92
N ASP A 878 -1.48 -15.13 -22.37
CA ASP A 878 -0.09 -15.32 -21.99
C ASP A 878 0.72 -14.10 -22.46
N ARG A 879 1.47 -13.48 -21.56
CA ARG A 879 2.21 -12.24 -21.83
C ARG A 879 3.53 -12.20 -21.13
N ILE A 880 4.48 -11.50 -21.74
CA ILE A 880 5.78 -11.19 -21.16
C ILE A 880 5.93 -9.68 -21.00
N THR A 881 6.55 -9.27 -19.89
CA THR A 881 6.74 -7.86 -19.52
C THR A 881 8.19 -7.61 -19.14
N TRP A 882 8.80 -6.59 -19.72
CA TRP A 882 10.09 -6.05 -19.33
C TRP A 882 9.87 -4.73 -18.60
N TYR A 883 10.53 -4.58 -17.46
CA TYR A 883 10.62 -3.34 -16.70
C TYR A 883 12.07 -2.86 -16.70
N LEU A 884 12.28 -1.59 -17.01
CA LEU A 884 13.59 -0.95 -17.14
C LEU A 884 13.61 0.34 -16.33
N ASP A 885 14.51 0.44 -15.36
CA ASP A 885 14.88 1.67 -14.66
C ASP A 885 16.29 2.06 -15.12
N ILE A 886 16.37 3.14 -15.93
CA ILE A 886 17.60 3.50 -16.64
C ILE A 886 18.61 4.28 -15.81
N ASP A 887 18.18 4.88 -14.72
CA ASP A 887 19.02 5.69 -13.83
C ASP A 887 19.19 5.10 -12.44
N ARG A 888 18.52 4.01 -12.14
CA ARG A 888 18.55 3.29 -10.87
C ARG A 888 18.11 4.16 -9.70
N ASP A 889 16.98 4.85 -9.88
CA ASP A 889 16.36 5.59 -8.81
C ASP A 889 15.42 4.72 -7.95
N TYR A 890 15.13 3.49 -8.38
CA TYR A 890 14.24 2.51 -7.74
C TYR A 890 12.78 3.01 -7.57
N SER A 891 12.42 4.06 -8.27
CA SER A 891 11.11 4.72 -8.13
C SER A 891 10.38 4.85 -9.46
N THR A 892 11.12 5.01 -10.55
CA THR A 892 10.58 5.22 -11.89
C THR A 892 11.07 4.17 -12.88
N GLY A 893 10.47 4.07 -14.04
CA GLY A 893 10.90 3.11 -15.07
C GLY A 893 9.92 2.98 -16.21
N TYR A 894 10.39 2.32 -17.27
CA TYR A 894 9.57 1.91 -18.42
C TYR A 894 9.06 0.49 -18.23
N ARG A 895 7.82 0.27 -18.65
CA ARG A 895 7.24 -1.06 -18.76
C ARG A 895 6.80 -1.32 -20.18
N LEU A 896 7.23 -2.46 -20.73
CA LEU A 896 6.95 -2.91 -22.08
C LEU A 896 6.37 -4.32 -22.01
N THR A 897 5.15 -4.51 -22.47
CA THR A 897 4.43 -5.78 -22.40
C THR A 897 4.04 -6.23 -23.80
N VAL A 898 4.21 -7.53 -24.06
CA VAL A 898 3.75 -8.19 -25.29
C VAL A 898 2.96 -9.42 -24.92
N ASP A 899 1.78 -9.60 -25.50
CA ASP A 899 1.00 -10.83 -25.37
C ASP A 899 1.23 -11.80 -26.53
N GLN A 900 0.81 -13.05 -26.34
CA GLN A 900 1.01 -14.12 -27.33
C GLN A 900 0.34 -13.86 -28.70
N ALA A 901 -0.65 -12.96 -28.82
CA ALA A 901 -1.26 -12.56 -30.08
C ALA A 901 -0.56 -11.35 -30.71
N GLY A 902 0.51 -10.86 -30.10
CA GLY A 902 1.26 -9.69 -30.55
C GLY A 902 0.66 -8.36 -30.12
N GLY A 903 -0.32 -8.35 -29.20
CA GLY A 903 -0.78 -7.13 -28.56
C GLY A 903 0.31 -6.53 -27.69
N VAL A 904 0.42 -5.20 -27.66
CA VAL A 904 1.43 -4.45 -26.90
C VAL A 904 0.77 -3.51 -25.91
N SER A 905 1.41 -3.30 -24.77
CA SER A 905 1.11 -2.21 -23.83
C SER A 905 2.40 -1.66 -23.26
N ASP A 906 2.44 -0.35 -23.08
CA ASP A 906 3.62 0.33 -22.57
C ASP A 906 3.25 1.44 -21.60
N THR A 907 4.10 1.68 -20.63
CA THR A 907 3.94 2.75 -19.65
C THR A 907 5.28 3.36 -19.30
N CYS A 908 5.28 4.65 -19.04
CA CYS A 908 6.41 5.36 -18.47
C CYS A 908 6.03 5.88 -17.10
N TRP A 909 6.62 5.33 -16.03
CA TRP A 909 6.29 5.66 -14.64
C TRP A 909 4.76 5.59 -14.39
N MET A 910 4.11 6.71 -14.04
CA MET A 910 2.66 6.79 -13.77
C MET A 910 1.82 7.00 -15.05
N ASP A 911 2.46 7.29 -16.18
CA ASP A 911 1.74 7.59 -17.41
C ASP A 911 1.48 6.36 -18.27
N GLN A 912 0.25 5.91 -18.22
CA GLN A 912 -0.28 4.87 -19.11
C GLN A 912 -0.54 5.39 -20.53
N GLY A 913 -0.52 6.70 -20.71
CA GLY A 913 -0.68 7.37 -21.99
C GLY A 913 0.60 7.45 -22.82
N TRP A 914 1.75 7.00 -22.32
CA TRP A 914 2.98 6.93 -23.05
C TRP A 914 2.92 5.84 -24.12
N ASP A 915 3.15 6.19 -25.38
CA ASP A 915 2.98 5.33 -26.55
C ASP A 915 4.22 5.45 -27.46
N PRO A 916 5.33 4.77 -27.12
CA PRO A 916 6.52 4.73 -27.97
C PRO A 916 6.26 3.90 -29.23
N ARG A 917 6.79 4.35 -30.34
CA ARG A 917 6.76 3.54 -31.59
C ARG A 917 7.90 2.53 -31.56
N TRP A 918 7.62 1.33 -31.08
CA TRP A 918 8.57 0.22 -31.09
C TRP A 918 8.08 -0.94 -31.97
N PHE A 919 9.01 -1.76 -32.39
CA PHE A 919 8.76 -2.83 -33.34
C PHE A 919 8.63 -4.15 -32.58
N VAL A 920 7.61 -4.92 -32.88
CA VAL A 920 7.32 -6.20 -32.22
C VAL A 920 6.85 -7.21 -33.25
N LYS A 921 7.43 -8.41 -33.21
CA LYS A 921 6.98 -9.57 -33.95
C LYS A 921 6.84 -10.77 -33.03
N VAL A 922 5.69 -11.44 -33.14
CA VAL A 922 5.41 -12.68 -32.41
C VAL A 922 5.26 -13.81 -33.42
N SER A 923 5.79 -14.98 -33.09
CA SER A 923 5.61 -16.21 -33.85
C SER A 923 5.05 -17.30 -32.96
N GLN A 924 4.20 -18.15 -33.53
CA GLN A 924 3.58 -19.30 -32.86
C GLN A 924 4.26 -20.58 -33.35
N GLY A 925 4.73 -21.41 -32.41
CA GLY A 925 5.29 -22.73 -32.69
C GLY A 925 4.47 -23.84 -32.02
N GLU A 926 4.84 -25.09 -32.27
CA GLU A 926 4.27 -26.25 -31.55
C GLU A 926 4.70 -26.21 -30.07
N GLY A 927 3.78 -25.90 -29.19
CA GLY A 927 4.00 -25.86 -27.74
C GLY A 927 4.83 -24.68 -27.23
N ASN A 928 5.04 -23.64 -28.03
CA ASN A 928 5.65 -22.38 -27.59
C ASN A 928 5.18 -21.20 -28.44
N TRP A 929 5.42 -20.01 -27.95
CA TRP A 929 5.40 -18.79 -28.74
C TRP A 929 6.67 -17.98 -28.46
N THR A 930 7.08 -17.19 -29.42
CA THR A 930 8.30 -16.38 -29.36
C THR A 930 7.98 -14.93 -29.67
N VAL A 931 8.82 -14.04 -29.16
CA VAL A 931 8.73 -12.61 -29.47
C VAL A 931 10.13 -12.05 -29.74
N GLU A 932 10.20 -11.21 -30.76
CA GLU A 932 11.30 -10.31 -31.07
C GLU A 932 10.80 -8.88 -31.08
N ALA A 933 11.55 -7.99 -30.47
CA ALA A 933 11.21 -6.57 -30.43
C ALA A 933 12.46 -5.69 -30.54
N ALA A 934 12.27 -4.51 -31.12
CA ALA A 934 13.30 -3.47 -31.17
C ALA A 934 12.70 -2.15 -30.67
N VAL A 935 13.25 -1.66 -29.56
CA VAL A 935 12.85 -0.40 -28.93
C VAL A 935 13.89 0.66 -29.33
N PRO A 936 13.50 1.75 -30.04
CA PRO A 936 14.45 2.80 -30.38
C PRO A 936 15.00 3.44 -29.09
N LEU A 937 16.31 3.41 -28.88
CA LEU A 937 16.98 4.00 -27.73
C LEU A 937 16.65 5.49 -27.59
N ALA A 938 16.51 6.17 -28.73
CA ALA A 938 16.09 7.58 -28.75
C ALA A 938 14.72 7.85 -28.11
N LEU A 939 13.88 6.85 -27.89
CA LEU A 939 12.59 7.01 -27.19
C LEU A 939 12.71 6.83 -25.66
N ILE A 940 13.76 6.13 -25.19
CA ILE A 940 13.89 5.75 -23.79
C ILE A 940 15.10 6.39 -23.08
N CYS A 941 16.09 6.87 -23.80
CA CYS A 941 17.24 7.54 -23.19
C CYS A 941 17.76 8.69 -24.07
N SER A 942 18.41 9.68 -23.45
CA SER A 942 18.96 10.85 -24.13
C SER A 942 20.22 10.53 -24.96
N SER A 943 20.93 9.48 -24.58
CA SER A 943 22.10 8.95 -25.30
C SER A 943 22.13 7.42 -25.20
N PRO A 944 22.67 6.72 -26.22
CA PRO A 944 22.85 5.27 -26.14
C PRO A 944 23.66 4.88 -24.90
N PRO A 945 23.38 3.72 -24.30
CA PRO A 945 24.13 3.25 -23.14
C PRO A 945 25.60 3.03 -23.49
N THR A 946 26.44 3.47 -22.57
CA THR A 946 27.89 3.31 -22.70
C THR A 946 28.39 2.00 -22.06
N PRO A 947 29.53 1.46 -22.46
CA PRO A 947 30.13 0.31 -21.78
C PRO A 947 30.28 0.54 -20.29
N ASN A 948 30.01 -0.49 -19.50
CA ASN A 948 29.97 -0.47 -18.04
C ASN A 948 28.81 0.32 -17.41
N GLN A 949 27.94 0.96 -18.19
CA GLN A 949 26.69 1.49 -17.68
C GLN A 949 25.77 0.34 -17.25
N ALA A 950 25.02 0.55 -16.18
CA ALA A 950 24.03 -0.42 -15.70
C ALA A 950 22.67 0.24 -15.52
N TRP A 951 21.64 -0.50 -15.89
CA TRP A 951 20.21 -0.22 -15.61
C TRP A 951 19.68 -1.27 -14.65
N LEU A 952 18.51 -1.04 -14.03
CA LEU A 952 17.78 -2.12 -13.37
C LEU A 952 16.81 -2.77 -14.36
N LEU A 953 16.62 -4.07 -14.17
CA LEU A 953 15.80 -4.90 -15.05
C LEU A 953 14.96 -5.87 -14.23
N GLN A 954 13.71 -6.01 -14.60
CA GLN A 954 12.89 -7.18 -14.29
C GLN A 954 12.24 -7.70 -15.57
N CYS A 955 12.19 -9.02 -15.73
CA CYS A 955 11.41 -9.68 -16.76
C CYS A 955 10.45 -10.67 -16.12
N THR A 956 9.16 -10.56 -16.45
CA THR A 956 8.10 -11.40 -15.87
C THR A 956 7.24 -11.99 -16.97
N ARG A 957 6.70 -13.18 -16.74
CA ARG A 957 5.69 -13.81 -17.58
C ARG A 957 4.45 -14.09 -16.74
N ALA A 958 3.31 -13.66 -17.21
CA ALA A 958 2.01 -13.94 -16.61
C ALA A 958 1.13 -14.74 -17.57
N ARG A 959 0.60 -15.86 -17.08
CA ARG A 959 -0.32 -16.75 -17.83
C ARG A 959 -1.63 -16.87 -17.06
N PRO A 960 -2.79 -16.83 -17.73
CA PRO A 960 -4.07 -17.09 -17.07
C PRO A 960 -4.07 -18.45 -16.38
N GLY A 961 -4.52 -18.51 -15.12
CA GLY A 961 -4.62 -19.76 -14.36
C GLY A 961 -3.29 -20.43 -13.98
N LYS A 962 -2.12 -19.76 -14.14
CA LYS A 962 -0.80 -20.32 -13.82
C LYS A 962 0.00 -19.38 -12.95
N GLN A 963 0.92 -19.93 -12.17
CA GLN A 963 1.88 -19.14 -11.40
C GLN A 963 2.71 -18.26 -12.34
N ALA A 964 2.83 -16.99 -11.99
CA ALA A 964 3.67 -16.05 -12.73
C ALA A 964 5.15 -16.41 -12.56
N GLN A 965 5.95 -16.07 -13.57
CA GLN A 965 7.39 -16.30 -13.60
C GLN A 965 8.13 -14.98 -13.55
N ALA A 966 9.31 -14.94 -12.93
CA ALA A 966 10.15 -13.75 -12.85
C ALA A 966 11.64 -14.12 -13.00
N TRP A 967 12.42 -13.19 -13.54
CA TRP A 967 13.87 -13.34 -13.63
C TRP A 967 14.56 -13.09 -12.30
N ALA A 968 14.23 -12.00 -11.64
CA ALA A 968 14.78 -11.61 -10.35
C ALA A 968 13.68 -11.66 -9.28
N GLY A 969 13.97 -12.30 -8.13
CA GLY A 969 13.06 -12.39 -7.01
C GLY A 969 11.72 -13.08 -7.31
N THR A 970 10.64 -12.52 -6.84
CA THR A 970 9.25 -12.95 -7.06
C THR A 970 8.55 -11.99 -8.03
N PRO A 971 7.57 -12.47 -8.82
CA PRO A 971 6.80 -11.57 -9.68
C PRO A 971 5.95 -10.62 -8.85
N ASP A 972 6.05 -9.32 -9.16
CA ASP A 972 5.17 -8.29 -8.63
C ASP A 972 3.91 -8.15 -9.51
N PRO A 973 2.81 -7.58 -8.97
CA PRO A 973 1.67 -7.21 -9.79
C PRO A 973 2.10 -6.35 -10.99
N PRO A 974 1.58 -6.61 -12.18
CA PRO A 974 2.05 -5.93 -13.40
C PRO A 974 1.73 -4.43 -13.43
N GLU A 975 0.86 -3.95 -12.53
CA GLU A 975 0.42 -2.55 -12.47
C GLU A 975 1.37 -1.65 -11.69
N ILE A 976 2.24 -2.23 -10.85
CA ILE A 976 3.18 -1.47 -10.00
C ILE A 976 4.63 -1.65 -10.46
N ALA A 977 5.48 -0.68 -10.09
CA ALA A 977 6.93 -0.85 -10.26
C ALA A 977 7.41 -2.05 -9.44
N PRO A 978 8.35 -2.87 -9.96
CA PRO A 978 8.90 -3.99 -9.21
C PRO A 978 9.54 -3.51 -7.91
N ARG A 979 9.31 -4.27 -6.83
CA ARG A 979 9.97 -4.00 -5.55
C ARG A 979 11.49 -4.12 -5.70
N PRO A 980 12.27 -3.41 -4.88
CA PRO A 980 13.74 -3.43 -4.99
C PRO A 980 14.35 -4.83 -5.00
N GLU A 981 13.81 -5.75 -4.20
CA GLU A 981 14.26 -7.16 -4.14
C GLU A 981 13.98 -7.95 -5.43
N ASN A 982 13.07 -7.49 -6.25
CA ASN A 982 12.64 -8.15 -7.48
C ASN A 982 13.29 -7.56 -8.74
N GLN A 983 14.35 -6.78 -8.59
CA GLN A 983 15.10 -6.19 -9.70
C GLN A 983 16.52 -6.73 -9.73
N GLY A 984 17.04 -7.00 -10.93
CA GLY A 984 18.43 -7.33 -11.18
C GLY A 984 19.12 -6.23 -11.97
N ALA A 985 20.41 -6.40 -12.24
CA ALA A 985 21.20 -5.44 -13.01
C ALA A 985 21.35 -5.86 -14.48
N LEU A 986 21.12 -4.94 -15.41
CA LEU A 986 21.44 -5.02 -16.83
C LEU A 986 22.72 -4.22 -17.08
N LEU A 987 23.83 -4.92 -17.35
CA LEU A 987 25.15 -4.32 -17.55
C LEU A 987 25.51 -4.31 -19.04
N PHE A 988 25.72 -3.13 -19.61
CA PHE A 988 26.11 -2.96 -20.99
C PHE A 988 27.61 -3.23 -21.17
N LEU A 989 28.00 -4.11 -22.12
CA LEU A 989 29.37 -4.48 -22.38
C LEU A 989 29.88 -3.85 -23.68
N ALA A 990 31.21 -3.64 -23.77
CA ALA A 990 31.89 -3.26 -25.00
C ALA A 990 31.91 -4.41 -26.04
N GLU A 991 32.17 -4.08 -27.30
CA GLU A 991 32.23 -5.07 -28.40
C GLU A 991 33.26 -6.20 -28.22
N ASN A 992 34.29 -6.00 -27.41
CA ASN A 992 35.37 -6.99 -27.26
C ASN A 992 35.89 -7.01 -25.79
N PRO A 993 35.40 -7.91 -24.93
CA PRO A 993 35.85 -7.99 -23.55
C PRO A 993 37.33 -8.43 -23.39
N ASN A 994 38.01 -8.86 -24.46
CA ASN A 994 39.39 -9.33 -24.43
C ASN A 994 40.42 -8.24 -24.74
N ARG A 995 40.03 -6.99 -25.05
CA ARG A 995 40.98 -5.90 -25.33
C ARG A 995 41.29 -4.97 -24.16
N GLU A 996 40.56 -5.08 -23.06
CA GLU A 996 40.79 -4.27 -21.86
C GLU A 996 41.01 -5.17 -20.63
N ARG A 997 42.12 -5.92 -20.66
CA ARG A 997 42.80 -6.27 -19.42
C ARG A 997 44.20 -5.69 -19.54
N PRO A 998 44.58 -4.70 -18.71
CA PRO A 998 45.98 -4.44 -18.49
C PRO A 998 46.64 -5.55 -17.67
#